data_882632997b9d30102396500d0f105cfd
#
_entry.id   882632997b9d30102396500d0f105cfd
#
_cell.length_a   1.000
_cell.length_b   1.000
_cell.length_c   1.000
_cell.angle_alpha   90.00
_cell.angle_beta   90.00
_cell.angle_gamma   90.00
#
_symmetry.space_group_name_H-M   'P 1'
#
loop_
_entity.id
_entity.type
_entity.pdbx_description
1 polymer ?
#
loop_
_entity_poly.entity_id
_entity_poly.type
_entity_poly.pdbx_seq_one_letter_code
_entity_poly.pdbx_strand_id
1 'polypeptide(L)'
;SSRAAAQQGSVAELGELIRGLGVNTRVLVIAAHPDDEDTQLITWLARGRQIETAYLSLTRGDGGQNLIGNDLGEALGAIRTEELLAARRIDGGHQYFTRAYDFGFSKSAEETYKHWPKDSILRDVVSVVRDFRPHVIVAVFSGTPRDGHGHHQVSGLLAREAFDLAGDSVRMPSSVTHGRAPWTPLKFYRSSRFGGESTYRFDVGEYSPLREVSYAEIAADSRSQHKSQAFGTLHRKGVIMDGVRLEATRVGQVTAGMTETSLFDGMDTTWTRVEHEGRNSPAIDSIPAALAAARRAFDPYAPEKALEPLGRVRLLVTAAANPKDRDVEAVLAELERRVDRAIVLASGLGIEAVADHETWAAEEPVRVAANLFNRSGTLQLNAGVSFDGRTMSVRDARVVGPLASGQLGDTLAADALALTQPWWLVRPRTGDIFGTPILAYPEDRLHGVAATITGEVGGVPFRTVQPVVYRFADPVKGEVQRPIAIVPAVSVTVDQPIQYVPANRSFDRVVRVELRSASAHPRTVRVSLALPAGLVADSASQTCGLPDYAGNFGGEGEPQGIPGGRAVPGNSPIRAVEFHVSGRLSAGRHVISAVAESEGRKYTRGYALVEYDHIRPQRLFRDATIELSAVDVQIASNLRVAYIPGVGDNVAPMLEQLGIPLTIVEPAKLAATDLSAFTTVVVGPRAYESSPALVAANPKLLEFARRGHTLVVQYGQFEMANPGMMPYPITIVRPGDRVTEEDAVVRVTDPASPILNSPNHIGPDDWNGWVQERTLYMPRTHDEHYRTMLSMNDSGEAPNDGAILVAPLGKGTYVYTTLALFRQLPAGVPGGARIIANLLSADQRSAGTPSAPPKP
;
A
#
# COMPACT_ATOMS: atom_id res chain seq x y z
N SER A 1 1.59 -14.74 -12.46
CA SER A 1 0.92 -16.01 -12.15
C SER A 1 0.86 -16.16 -10.64
N SER A 2 -0.34 -16.11 -10.09
CA SER A 2 -0.65 -16.23 -8.67
C SER A 2 -0.37 -17.64 -8.11
N ARG A 3 0.89 -18.04 -8.03
CA ARG A 3 1.30 -19.20 -7.22
C ARG A 3 1.28 -18.91 -5.72
N ALA A 4 0.67 -17.82 -5.29
CA ALA A 4 0.75 -17.34 -3.91
C ALA A 4 -0.40 -17.79 -3.01
N ALA A 5 -1.35 -18.58 -3.49
CA ALA A 5 -2.40 -19.12 -2.66
C ALA A 5 -2.07 -20.59 -2.33
N ALA A 6 -1.91 -20.87 -1.03
CA ALA A 6 -1.84 -22.21 -0.46
C ALA A 6 -0.81 -23.14 -1.10
N GLN A 7 0.44 -22.76 -1.18
CA GLN A 7 1.48 -23.75 -1.16
C GLN A 7 1.43 -24.42 0.21
N GLN A 8 0.73 -25.55 0.29
CA GLN A 8 1.03 -26.56 1.29
C GLN A 8 2.54 -26.75 1.17
N GLY A 9 3.28 -26.49 2.28
CA GLY A 9 4.71 -26.30 2.24
C GLY A 9 5.47 -27.46 1.58
N SER A 10 6.65 -27.14 1.11
CA SER A 10 7.51 -28.10 0.39
C SER A 10 8.53 -28.74 1.32
N VAL A 11 9.12 -29.83 0.87
CA VAL A 11 10.28 -30.45 1.54
C VAL A 11 11.45 -29.46 1.61
N ALA A 12 11.58 -28.54 0.64
CA ALA A 12 12.57 -27.47 0.71
C ALA A 12 12.33 -26.54 1.90
N GLU A 13 11.08 -26.14 2.14
CA GLU A 13 10.71 -25.33 3.31
C GLU A 13 11.01 -26.08 4.61
N LEU A 14 10.65 -27.35 4.68
CA LEU A 14 10.99 -28.19 5.85
C LEU A 14 12.50 -28.25 6.10
N GLY A 15 13.30 -28.48 5.05
CA GLY A 15 14.74 -28.51 5.15
C GLY A 15 15.35 -27.19 5.63
N GLU A 16 14.82 -26.04 5.14
CA GLU A 16 15.22 -24.72 5.62
C GLU A 16 14.86 -24.50 7.08
N LEU A 17 13.62 -24.84 7.48
CA LEU A 17 13.19 -24.74 8.88
C LEU A 17 14.09 -25.55 9.79
N ILE A 18 14.32 -26.84 9.48
CA ILE A 18 15.16 -27.73 10.29
C ILE A 18 16.60 -27.22 10.39
N ARG A 19 17.15 -26.68 9.28
CA ARG A 19 18.47 -26.04 9.29
C ARG A 19 18.50 -24.81 10.21
N GLY A 20 17.43 -24.03 10.19
CA GLY A 20 17.28 -22.79 10.97
C GLY A 20 16.87 -22.97 12.42
N LEU A 21 16.46 -24.20 12.84
CA LEU A 21 16.13 -24.44 14.23
C LEU A 21 17.35 -24.16 15.13
N GLY A 22 17.16 -23.33 16.13
CA GLY A 22 18.19 -22.92 17.07
C GLY A 22 18.98 -21.64 16.66
N VAL A 23 18.74 -21.07 15.48
CA VAL A 23 19.19 -19.71 15.17
C VAL A 23 18.38 -18.74 16.04
N ASN A 24 19.11 -17.95 16.84
CA ASN A 24 18.52 -17.13 17.92
C ASN A 24 18.86 -15.62 17.79
N THR A 25 19.38 -15.22 16.65
CA THR A 25 19.71 -13.81 16.35
C THR A 25 18.63 -13.15 15.51
N ARG A 26 18.47 -11.83 15.70
CA ARG A 26 17.46 -11.03 15.01
C ARG A 26 18.09 -9.79 14.42
N VAL A 27 17.69 -9.45 13.18
CA VAL A 27 18.13 -8.26 12.44
C VAL A 27 16.92 -7.44 12.02
N LEU A 28 16.92 -6.14 12.33
CA LEU A 28 15.89 -5.19 11.90
C LEU A 28 16.47 -4.25 10.85
N VAL A 29 15.88 -4.24 9.67
CA VAL A 29 16.18 -3.28 8.60
C VAL A 29 15.15 -2.16 8.65
N ILE A 30 15.59 -0.89 8.56
CA ILE A 30 14.71 0.29 8.68
C ILE A 30 14.89 1.20 7.47
N ALA A 31 13.77 1.57 6.83
CA ALA A 31 13.71 2.60 5.79
C ALA A 31 12.38 3.34 5.79
N ALA A 32 12.14 4.21 4.79
CA ALA A 32 11.01 5.12 4.78
C ALA A 32 9.75 4.54 4.14
N HIS A 33 9.86 3.85 2.99
CA HIS A 33 8.71 3.44 2.19
C HIS A 33 8.71 1.94 1.88
N PRO A 34 7.56 1.36 1.50
CA PRO A 34 7.52 0.09 0.77
C PRO A 34 8.30 0.22 -0.54
N ASP A 35 9.32 -0.62 -0.79
CA ASP A 35 10.27 -0.60 -1.90
C ASP A 35 11.67 -0.03 -1.59
N ASP A 36 11.87 0.63 -0.46
CA ASP A 36 13.20 1.06 -0.02
C ASP A 36 14.06 -0.07 0.56
N GLU A 37 13.41 -1.15 0.95
CA GLU A 37 14.10 -2.27 1.62
C GLU A 37 15.24 -2.83 0.80
N ASP A 38 16.29 -3.22 1.49
CA ASP A 38 17.39 -3.99 0.94
C ASP A 38 16.98 -5.46 0.81
N THR A 39 16.28 -5.79 -0.30
CA THR A 39 15.75 -7.14 -0.55
C THR A 39 16.86 -8.18 -0.63
N GLN A 40 18.09 -7.81 -1.06
CA GLN A 40 19.25 -8.69 -1.13
C GLN A 40 19.70 -9.09 0.28
N LEU A 41 19.90 -8.10 1.14
CA LEU A 41 20.25 -8.33 2.54
C LEU A 41 19.20 -9.15 3.27
N ILE A 42 17.90 -8.77 3.15
CA ILE A 42 16.81 -9.48 3.83
C ILE A 42 16.75 -10.95 3.37
N THR A 43 16.82 -11.21 2.07
CA THR A 43 16.79 -12.56 1.53
C THR A 43 18.00 -13.39 1.99
N TRP A 44 19.19 -12.80 1.94
CA TRP A 44 20.41 -13.49 2.37
C TRP A 44 20.36 -13.85 3.86
N LEU A 45 19.86 -12.94 4.73
CA LEU A 45 19.69 -13.20 6.15
C LEU A 45 18.59 -14.24 6.41
N ALA A 46 17.37 -14.00 5.92
CA ALA A 46 16.21 -14.81 6.26
C ALA A 46 16.23 -16.19 5.59
N ARG A 47 16.47 -16.28 4.28
CA ARG A 47 16.52 -17.55 3.54
C ARG A 47 17.89 -18.19 3.58
N GLY A 48 18.93 -17.39 3.46
CA GLY A 48 20.33 -17.90 3.40
C GLY A 48 20.87 -18.32 4.74
N ARG A 49 20.63 -17.52 5.77
CA ARG A 49 21.19 -17.74 7.13
C ARG A 49 20.15 -18.14 8.16
N GLN A 50 18.88 -18.19 7.78
CA GLN A 50 17.73 -18.52 8.65
C GLN A 50 17.61 -17.58 9.88
N ILE A 51 18.18 -16.38 9.77
CA ILE A 51 18.13 -15.34 10.81
C ILE A 51 16.74 -14.70 10.77
N GLU A 52 16.14 -14.56 11.94
CA GLU A 52 14.88 -13.82 12.05
C GLU A 52 15.11 -12.36 11.67
N THR A 53 14.59 -11.98 10.51
CA THR A 53 14.84 -10.67 9.90
C THR A 53 13.52 -9.94 9.73
N ALA A 54 13.49 -8.66 10.11
CA ALA A 54 12.31 -7.82 9.91
C ALA A 54 12.67 -6.56 9.12
N TYR A 55 11.71 -6.05 8.38
CA TYR A 55 11.74 -4.73 7.77
C TYR A 55 10.74 -3.81 8.47
N LEU A 56 11.18 -2.63 8.87
CA LEU A 56 10.34 -1.54 9.31
C LEU A 56 10.30 -0.47 8.21
N SER A 57 9.16 -0.31 7.58
CA SER A 57 8.84 0.84 6.74
C SER A 57 8.20 1.92 7.60
N LEU A 58 8.68 3.17 7.55
CA LEU A 58 8.05 4.23 8.33
C LEU A 58 6.63 4.52 7.84
N THR A 59 6.41 4.49 6.52
CA THR A 59 5.11 4.76 5.89
C THR A 59 4.59 3.56 5.11
N ARG A 60 3.36 3.68 4.60
CA ARG A 60 2.74 2.73 3.67
C ARG A 60 2.85 3.17 2.21
N GLY A 61 3.49 4.33 1.94
CA GLY A 61 3.70 4.85 0.61
C GLY A 61 2.47 5.48 -0.03
N ASP A 62 1.57 6.01 0.78
CA ASP A 62 0.29 6.61 0.38
C ASP A 62 0.48 7.82 -0.56
N GLY A 63 1.55 8.61 -0.35
CA GLY A 63 1.85 9.84 -1.10
C GLY A 63 2.49 9.62 -2.47
N GLY A 64 2.80 8.37 -2.83
CA GLY A 64 3.42 8.02 -4.10
C GLY A 64 2.51 8.19 -5.30
N GLN A 65 2.99 7.68 -6.44
CA GLN A 65 2.20 7.53 -7.66
C GLN A 65 1.93 6.05 -7.94
N ASN A 66 0.83 5.76 -8.63
CA ASN A 66 0.44 4.41 -9.01
C ASN A 66 0.62 4.23 -10.52
N LEU A 67 1.59 3.40 -10.94
CA LEU A 67 1.90 3.13 -12.35
C LEU A 67 0.99 2.09 -12.99
N ILE A 68 0.13 1.44 -12.20
CA ILE A 68 -0.75 0.34 -12.67
C ILE A 68 -2.24 0.66 -12.54
N GLY A 69 -2.59 1.85 -12.02
CA GLY A 69 -3.99 2.26 -11.83
C GLY A 69 -4.13 3.68 -11.32
N ASN A 70 -5.36 4.05 -10.97
CA ASN A 70 -5.71 5.40 -10.53
C ASN A 70 -5.93 5.52 -9.01
N ASP A 71 -5.72 4.44 -8.26
CA ASP A 71 -5.82 4.46 -6.81
C ASP A 71 -4.66 5.24 -6.21
N LEU A 72 -4.96 6.29 -5.46
CA LEU A 72 -4.02 7.18 -4.77
C LEU A 72 -4.36 7.29 -3.28
N GLY A 73 -3.49 7.91 -2.49
CA GLY A 73 -3.68 8.10 -1.06
C GLY A 73 -3.79 6.76 -0.33
N GLU A 74 -4.72 6.64 0.62
CA GLU A 74 -4.90 5.44 1.44
C GLU A 74 -5.12 4.15 0.62
N ALA A 75 -5.72 4.27 -0.58
CA ALA A 75 -5.88 3.13 -1.49
C ALA A 75 -4.53 2.66 -2.03
N LEU A 76 -3.65 3.58 -2.43
CA LEU A 76 -2.29 3.25 -2.83
C LEU A 76 -1.49 2.69 -1.66
N GLY A 77 -1.63 3.25 -0.45
CA GLY A 77 -1.02 2.71 0.77
C GLY A 77 -1.44 1.26 1.04
N ALA A 78 -2.70 0.92 0.80
CA ALA A 78 -3.19 -0.45 0.90
C ALA A 78 -2.58 -1.37 -0.17
N ILE A 79 -2.46 -0.92 -1.42
CA ILE A 79 -1.79 -1.66 -2.50
C ILE A 79 -0.34 -1.93 -2.13
N ARG A 80 0.43 -0.89 -1.78
CA ARG A 80 1.86 -0.99 -1.48
C ARG A 80 2.14 -1.81 -0.22
N THR A 81 1.23 -1.78 0.76
CA THR A 81 1.29 -2.68 1.92
C THR A 81 1.18 -4.14 1.48
N GLU A 82 0.21 -4.47 0.63
CA GLU A 82 0.02 -5.84 0.13
C GLU A 82 1.18 -6.31 -0.77
N GLU A 83 1.73 -5.41 -1.59
CA GLU A 83 2.94 -5.67 -2.39
C GLU A 83 4.12 -6.00 -1.49
N LEU A 84 4.32 -5.24 -0.40
CA LEU A 84 5.38 -5.46 0.56
C LEU A 84 5.19 -6.78 1.32
N LEU A 85 3.95 -7.11 1.71
CA LEU A 85 3.64 -8.42 2.32
C LEU A 85 3.85 -9.58 1.34
N ALA A 86 3.62 -9.38 0.04
CA ALA A 86 3.94 -10.34 -0.99
C ALA A 86 5.46 -10.55 -1.12
N ALA A 87 6.24 -9.47 -1.05
CA ALA A 87 7.70 -9.50 -1.03
C ALA A 87 8.21 -10.30 0.19
N ARG A 88 7.67 -10.05 1.39
CA ARG A 88 8.04 -10.79 2.63
C ARG A 88 7.76 -12.29 2.53
N ARG A 89 6.67 -12.70 1.87
CA ARG A 89 6.41 -14.15 1.64
C ARG A 89 7.51 -14.82 0.79
N ILE A 90 8.14 -14.07 -0.10
CA ILE A 90 9.20 -14.56 -0.98
C ILE A 90 10.55 -14.57 -0.24
N ASP A 91 10.98 -13.43 0.30
CA ASP A 91 12.29 -13.26 0.91
C ASP A 91 12.39 -13.80 2.35
N GLY A 92 11.26 -14.05 3.01
CA GLY A 92 11.18 -14.63 4.35
C GLY A 92 11.36 -13.66 5.50
N GLY A 93 11.41 -12.36 5.23
CA GLY A 93 11.40 -11.33 6.26
C GLY A 93 10.02 -11.11 6.88
N HIS A 94 10.00 -10.44 8.02
CA HIS A 94 8.80 -9.93 8.69
C HIS A 94 8.57 -8.47 8.35
N GLN A 95 7.32 -7.97 8.49
CA GLN A 95 6.96 -6.60 8.16
C GLN A 95 6.39 -5.83 9.34
N TYR A 96 6.95 -4.61 9.57
CA TYR A 96 6.42 -3.63 10.51
C TYR A 96 6.20 -2.28 9.83
N PHE A 97 5.30 -1.47 10.39
CA PHE A 97 5.04 -0.08 9.99
C PHE A 97 4.93 0.81 11.21
N THR A 98 5.22 2.11 11.04
CA THR A 98 4.83 3.15 11.98
C THR A 98 3.44 3.71 11.62
N ARG A 99 3.01 4.76 12.33
CA ARG A 99 1.77 5.49 12.03
C ARG A 99 1.98 6.66 11.07
N ALA A 100 3.17 6.87 10.52
CA ALA A 100 3.40 7.94 9.59
C ALA A 100 2.61 7.71 8.29
N TYR A 101 1.81 8.71 7.91
CA TYR A 101 1.21 8.80 6.59
C TYR A 101 2.22 9.38 5.61
N ASP A 102 2.34 8.81 4.44
CA ASP A 102 3.17 9.35 3.37
C ASP A 102 2.44 10.55 2.74
N PHE A 103 2.89 11.75 3.04
CA PHE A 103 2.31 13.00 2.52
C PHE A 103 2.92 13.42 1.17
N GLY A 104 3.79 12.60 0.57
CA GLY A 104 4.48 12.87 -0.67
C GLY A 104 5.94 13.27 -0.49
N PHE A 105 6.53 13.91 -1.48
CA PHE A 105 7.94 14.23 -1.47
C PHE A 105 8.25 15.46 -0.59
N SER A 106 9.31 15.35 0.19
CA SER A 106 9.94 16.44 0.94
C SER A 106 11.44 16.49 0.64
N LYS A 107 12.06 17.65 0.75
CA LYS A 107 13.49 17.85 0.39
C LYS A 107 14.44 17.64 1.56
N SER A 108 13.94 17.81 2.79
CA SER A 108 14.77 17.75 3.99
C SER A 108 14.06 17.07 5.16
N ALA A 109 14.85 16.68 6.16
CA ALA A 109 14.33 16.16 7.40
C ALA A 109 13.51 17.24 8.16
N GLU A 110 13.92 18.50 8.10
CA GLU A 110 13.22 19.63 8.74
C GLU A 110 11.83 19.82 8.14
N GLU A 111 11.70 19.75 6.82
CA GLU A 111 10.42 19.79 6.14
C GLU A 111 9.54 18.61 6.55
N THR A 112 10.10 17.41 6.55
CA THR A 112 9.36 16.20 6.95
C THR A 112 8.84 16.29 8.37
N TYR A 113 9.61 16.88 9.29
CA TYR A 113 9.16 17.05 10.69
C TYR A 113 8.05 18.09 10.88
N LYS A 114 7.75 18.93 9.90
CA LYS A 114 6.55 19.77 9.91
C LYS A 114 5.27 18.91 9.83
N HIS A 115 5.33 17.78 9.13
CA HIS A 115 4.25 16.82 8.92
C HIS A 115 4.27 15.69 9.95
N TRP A 116 5.45 15.15 10.26
CA TRP A 116 5.62 14.06 11.23
C TRP A 116 6.17 14.60 12.54
N PRO A 117 5.36 14.72 13.59
CA PRO A 117 5.88 15.05 14.90
C PRO A 117 6.97 14.05 15.32
N LYS A 118 8.23 14.52 15.36
CA LYS A 118 9.43 13.67 15.52
C LYS A 118 9.27 12.67 16.66
N ASP A 119 8.84 13.15 17.84
CA ASP A 119 8.71 12.31 19.03
C ASP A 119 7.67 11.18 18.85
N SER A 120 6.61 11.43 18.09
CA SER A 120 5.57 10.42 17.86
C SER A 120 6.10 9.26 17.00
N ILE A 121 6.79 9.59 15.91
CA ILE A 121 7.34 8.55 15.03
C ILE A 121 8.54 7.86 15.68
N LEU A 122 9.39 8.58 16.40
CA LEU A 122 10.48 7.97 17.17
C LEU A 122 9.95 6.95 18.20
N ARG A 123 8.85 7.26 18.90
CA ARG A 123 8.21 6.30 19.84
C ARG A 123 7.71 5.07 19.10
N ASP A 124 7.17 5.20 17.90
CA ASP A 124 6.75 4.07 17.11
C ASP A 124 7.96 3.20 16.70
N VAL A 125 9.04 3.79 16.19
CA VAL A 125 10.27 3.06 15.85
C VAL A 125 10.86 2.36 17.07
N VAL A 126 10.97 3.04 18.22
CA VAL A 126 11.43 2.44 19.48
C VAL A 126 10.51 1.31 19.92
N SER A 127 9.20 1.47 19.74
CA SER A 127 8.23 0.40 20.07
C SER A 127 8.45 -0.84 19.24
N VAL A 128 8.69 -0.71 17.93
CA VAL A 128 9.02 -1.84 17.06
C VAL A 128 10.35 -2.48 17.46
N VAL A 129 11.38 -1.70 17.77
CA VAL A 129 12.67 -2.23 18.29
C VAL A 129 12.45 -3.04 19.57
N ARG A 130 11.58 -2.61 20.46
CA ARG A 130 11.27 -3.31 21.71
C ARG A 130 10.40 -4.56 21.53
N ASP A 131 9.54 -4.56 20.51
CA ASP A 131 8.73 -5.74 20.18
C ASP A 131 9.55 -6.82 19.50
N PHE A 132 10.28 -6.46 18.47
CA PHE A 132 11.07 -7.38 17.66
C PHE A 132 12.38 -7.78 18.36
N ARG A 133 12.95 -6.91 19.21
CA ARG A 133 14.19 -7.13 19.97
C ARG A 133 15.39 -7.51 19.09
N PRO A 134 15.74 -6.69 18.08
CA PRO A 134 16.85 -7.00 17.20
C PRO A 134 18.19 -6.89 17.94
N HIS A 135 19.12 -7.82 17.65
CA HIS A 135 20.52 -7.68 18.08
C HIS A 135 21.27 -6.71 17.18
N VAL A 136 20.88 -6.64 15.92
CA VAL A 136 21.45 -5.76 14.91
C VAL A 136 20.37 -4.92 14.25
N ILE A 137 20.62 -3.63 14.10
CA ILE A 137 19.79 -2.71 13.31
C ILE A 137 20.59 -2.29 12.08
N VAL A 138 19.96 -2.33 10.90
CA VAL A 138 20.51 -1.83 9.65
C VAL A 138 19.62 -0.70 9.13
N ALA A 139 20.12 0.53 9.07
CA ALA A 139 19.46 1.63 8.38
C ALA A 139 19.79 1.58 6.88
N VAL A 140 18.77 1.70 6.02
CA VAL A 140 19.01 1.77 4.58
C VAL A 140 19.57 3.13 4.18
N PHE A 141 19.11 4.19 4.81
CA PHE A 141 19.51 5.58 4.54
C PHE A 141 20.45 6.15 5.59
N SER A 142 21.20 7.18 5.18
CA SER A 142 22.27 7.76 6.00
C SER A 142 21.79 8.78 7.05
N GLY A 143 20.57 9.32 6.87
CA GLY A 143 20.09 10.45 7.67
C GLY A 143 20.69 11.80 7.26
N THR A 144 21.27 11.91 6.07
CA THR A 144 21.90 13.13 5.57
C THR A 144 21.25 13.61 4.26
N PRO A 145 21.48 14.87 3.83
CA PRO A 145 20.94 15.37 2.57
C PRO A 145 21.30 14.53 1.32
N ARG A 146 22.32 13.66 1.39
CA ARG A 146 22.67 12.72 0.31
C ARG A 146 21.54 11.73 -0.01
N ASP A 147 20.64 11.47 0.92
CA ASP A 147 19.50 10.58 0.74
C ASP A 147 18.41 11.21 -0.16
N GLY A 148 18.53 12.49 -0.47
CA GLY A 148 17.67 13.24 -1.40
C GLY A 148 16.28 13.55 -0.86
N HIS A 149 15.49 12.54 -0.52
CA HIS A 149 14.14 12.68 0.03
C HIS A 149 14.17 12.88 1.55
N GLY A 150 13.40 13.81 2.08
CA GLY A 150 13.32 14.07 3.52
C GLY A 150 12.85 12.86 4.34
N HIS A 151 11.91 12.07 3.84
CA HIS A 151 11.48 10.81 4.48
C HIS A 151 12.66 9.84 4.64
N HIS A 152 13.52 9.71 3.61
CA HIS A 152 14.72 8.89 3.67
C HIS A 152 15.68 9.39 4.77
N GLN A 153 15.93 10.71 4.80
CA GLN A 153 16.76 11.33 5.83
C GLN A 153 16.20 11.05 7.23
N VAL A 154 14.89 11.26 7.44
CA VAL A 154 14.22 11.01 8.71
C VAL A 154 14.31 9.54 9.11
N SER A 155 14.14 8.60 8.18
CA SER A 155 14.25 7.17 8.50
C SER A 155 15.64 6.79 9.02
N GLY A 156 16.71 7.32 8.40
CA GLY A 156 18.08 7.12 8.86
C GLY A 156 18.35 7.74 10.25
N LEU A 157 17.88 8.98 10.47
CA LEU A 157 18.00 9.67 11.75
C LEU A 157 17.27 8.92 12.88
N LEU A 158 15.99 8.54 12.65
CA LEU A 158 15.19 7.85 13.65
C LEU A 158 15.69 6.42 13.92
N ALA A 159 16.23 5.72 12.92
CA ALA A 159 16.85 4.43 13.12
C ALA A 159 18.05 4.53 14.07
N ARG A 160 18.88 5.56 13.90
CA ARG A 160 20.03 5.81 14.78
C ARG A 160 19.60 6.21 16.19
N GLU A 161 18.64 7.13 16.32
CA GLU A 161 18.13 7.54 17.62
C GLU A 161 17.45 6.36 18.36
N ALA A 162 16.71 5.52 17.65
CA ALA A 162 16.08 4.32 18.24
C ALA A 162 17.10 3.30 18.72
N PHE A 163 18.22 3.10 17.97
CA PHE A 163 19.33 2.30 18.46
C PHE A 163 19.86 2.78 19.81
N ASP A 164 20.00 4.10 19.98
CA ASP A 164 20.53 4.69 21.21
C ASP A 164 19.51 4.69 22.37
N LEU A 165 18.21 4.82 22.08
CA LEU A 165 17.15 5.06 23.07
C LEU A 165 16.33 3.83 23.46
N ALA A 166 16.29 2.77 22.64
CA ALA A 166 15.38 1.66 22.90
C ALA A 166 15.69 0.90 24.19
N GLY A 167 16.95 0.95 24.67
CA GLY A 167 17.35 0.39 25.97
C GLY A 167 17.15 1.34 27.16
N ASP A 168 16.90 2.63 26.91
CA ASP A 168 16.81 3.64 27.96
C ASP A 168 15.38 3.72 28.53
N SER A 169 15.20 3.26 29.77
CA SER A 169 13.88 3.29 30.44
C SER A 169 13.52 4.65 30.99
N VAL A 170 14.48 5.58 31.11
CA VAL A 170 14.27 6.93 31.64
C VAL A 170 13.82 7.87 30.54
N ARG A 171 14.55 7.94 29.43
CA ARG A 171 14.23 8.78 28.27
C ARG A 171 13.06 8.24 27.46
N MET A 172 12.91 6.93 27.42
CA MET A 172 11.80 6.23 26.77
C MET A 172 11.13 5.26 27.76
N PRO A 173 10.34 5.76 28.71
CA PRO A 173 9.63 4.89 29.66
C PRO A 173 8.57 4.03 28.92
N SER A 174 8.26 2.86 29.47
CA SER A 174 7.31 1.93 28.88
C SER A 174 5.91 2.54 28.69
N SER A 175 5.55 3.56 29.47
CA SER A 175 4.29 4.30 29.32
C SER A 175 4.13 5.00 27.98
N VAL A 176 5.21 5.45 27.34
CA VAL A 176 5.18 6.10 26.03
C VAL A 176 5.42 5.12 24.87
N THR A 177 5.75 3.86 25.17
CA THR A 177 5.95 2.79 24.21
C THR A 177 4.94 1.64 24.38
N HIS A 178 3.72 1.99 24.77
CA HIS A 178 2.58 1.06 24.90
C HIS A 178 2.86 -0.14 25.83
N GLY A 179 3.58 0.06 26.93
CA GLY A 179 3.91 -0.98 27.90
C GLY A 179 5.12 -1.86 27.52
N ARG A 180 5.78 -1.57 26.39
CA ARG A 180 6.91 -2.39 25.91
C ARG A 180 8.16 -2.18 26.75
N ALA A 181 8.79 -3.28 27.14
CA ALA A 181 9.99 -3.25 27.96
C ALA A 181 11.21 -2.79 27.15
N PRO A 182 12.18 -2.13 27.78
CA PRO A 182 13.43 -1.73 27.16
C PRO A 182 14.16 -2.91 26.50
N TRP A 183 14.80 -2.63 25.36
CA TRP A 183 15.65 -3.56 24.63
C TRP A 183 16.87 -2.81 24.09
N THR A 184 18.07 -3.33 24.27
CA THR A 184 19.33 -2.71 23.83
C THR A 184 19.91 -3.46 22.64
N PRO A 185 19.77 -2.97 21.40
CA PRO A 185 20.46 -3.53 20.25
C PRO A 185 21.99 -3.43 20.41
N LEU A 186 22.74 -4.36 19.85
CA LEU A 186 24.20 -4.44 20.04
C LEU A 186 25.00 -3.74 18.96
N LYS A 187 24.54 -3.79 17.70
CA LYS A 187 25.22 -3.17 16.56
C LYS A 187 24.25 -2.39 15.68
N PHE A 188 24.78 -1.30 15.12
CA PHE A 188 24.07 -0.46 14.16
C PHE A 188 24.89 -0.32 12.88
N TYR A 189 24.28 -0.70 11.78
CA TYR A 189 24.85 -0.62 10.45
C TYR A 189 24.05 0.30 9.54
N ARG A 190 24.70 0.75 8.48
CA ARG A 190 24.09 1.35 7.30
C ARG A 190 24.28 0.41 6.10
N SER A 191 23.22 0.22 5.29
CA SER A 191 23.33 -0.48 4.02
C SER A 191 24.24 0.29 3.05
N SER A 192 25.07 -0.44 2.31
CA SER A 192 25.90 0.13 1.25
C SER A 192 25.25 0.05 -0.13
N ARG A 193 23.98 -0.36 -0.21
CA ARG A 193 23.23 -0.56 -1.46
C ARG A 193 23.24 0.68 -2.36
N PHE A 194 23.13 1.89 -1.79
CA PHE A 194 23.17 3.15 -2.53
C PHE A 194 24.59 3.76 -2.64
N GLY A 195 25.62 2.92 -2.48
CA GLY A 195 27.01 3.30 -2.54
C GLY A 195 27.61 3.64 -1.18
N GLY A 196 28.93 3.60 -1.10
CA GLY A 196 29.70 3.85 0.11
C GLY A 196 30.63 2.68 0.44
N GLU A 197 31.50 2.89 1.44
CA GLU A 197 32.39 1.85 1.94
C GLU A 197 31.60 0.85 2.80
N SER A 198 31.90 -0.43 2.64
CA SER A 198 31.38 -1.51 3.47
C SER A 198 32.44 -1.98 4.45
N THR A 199 32.07 -2.22 5.70
CA THR A 199 32.92 -2.91 6.67
C THR A 199 32.73 -4.41 6.65
N TYR A 200 31.57 -4.87 6.18
CA TYR A 200 31.25 -6.26 5.91
C TYR A 200 30.61 -6.41 4.53
N ARG A 201 31.07 -7.39 3.77
CA ARG A 201 30.51 -7.73 2.44
C ARG A 201 30.11 -9.20 2.41
N PHE A 202 29.05 -9.52 1.69
CA PHE A 202 28.51 -10.86 1.55
C PHE A 202 28.07 -11.11 0.11
N ASP A 203 28.10 -12.37 -0.32
CA ASP A 203 27.69 -12.77 -1.66
C ASP A 203 26.21 -13.19 -1.63
N VAL A 204 25.33 -12.41 -2.24
CA VAL A 204 23.91 -12.74 -2.43
C VAL A 204 23.69 -13.64 -3.65
N GLY A 205 24.70 -13.80 -4.52
CA GLY A 205 24.69 -14.74 -5.63
C GLY A 205 24.88 -16.21 -5.20
N GLU A 206 25.10 -16.48 -3.91
CA GLU A 206 25.20 -17.83 -3.34
C GLU A 206 23.98 -18.67 -3.69
N TYR A 207 24.20 -19.87 -4.21
CA TYR A 207 23.17 -20.80 -4.66
C TYR A 207 22.55 -21.58 -3.50
N SER A 208 21.24 -21.66 -3.46
CA SER A 208 20.50 -22.50 -2.53
C SER A 208 20.15 -23.85 -3.17
N PRO A 209 20.77 -24.98 -2.78
CA PRO A 209 20.44 -26.28 -3.36
C PRO A 209 19.01 -26.74 -3.10
N LEU A 210 18.39 -26.29 -1.99
CA LEU A 210 16.99 -26.62 -1.67
C LEU A 210 15.97 -25.87 -2.52
N ARG A 211 16.33 -24.69 -3.03
CA ARG A 211 15.45 -23.86 -3.84
C ARG A 211 15.82 -23.82 -5.31
N GLU A 212 16.98 -24.35 -5.66
CA GLU A 212 17.50 -24.41 -7.03
C GLU A 212 17.72 -23.03 -7.68
N VAL A 213 17.86 -21.98 -6.85
CA VAL A 213 18.11 -20.59 -7.25
C VAL A 213 19.06 -19.92 -6.26
N SER A 214 19.67 -18.81 -6.65
CA SER A 214 20.48 -17.96 -5.75
C SER A 214 19.60 -17.04 -4.90
N TYR A 215 20.17 -16.53 -3.81
CA TYR A 215 19.45 -15.54 -2.99
C TYR A 215 19.21 -14.23 -3.74
N ALA A 216 20.06 -13.87 -4.70
CA ALA A 216 19.85 -12.73 -5.58
C ALA A 216 18.63 -12.91 -6.52
N GLU A 217 18.38 -14.12 -7.02
CA GLU A 217 17.20 -14.43 -7.82
C GLU A 217 15.91 -14.35 -6.95
N ILE A 218 15.95 -14.87 -5.73
CA ILE A 218 14.81 -14.73 -4.77
C ILE A 218 14.56 -13.25 -4.43
N ALA A 219 15.65 -12.47 -4.21
CA ALA A 219 15.54 -11.05 -3.93
C ALA A 219 14.97 -10.25 -5.11
N ALA A 220 15.26 -10.65 -6.34
CA ALA A 220 14.69 -10.05 -7.55
C ALA A 220 13.18 -10.34 -7.65
N ASP A 221 12.75 -11.55 -7.33
CA ASP A 221 11.33 -11.90 -7.27
C ASP A 221 10.59 -11.13 -6.16
N SER A 222 11.23 -10.96 -5.00
CA SER A 222 10.72 -10.13 -3.91
C SER A 222 10.53 -8.68 -4.36
N ARG A 223 11.57 -8.07 -4.92
CA ARG A 223 11.51 -6.68 -5.42
C ARG A 223 10.47 -6.48 -6.51
N SER A 224 10.27 -7.48 -7.36
CA SER A 224 9.30 -7.44 -8.46
C SER A 224 7.84 -7.48 -7.98
N GLN A 225 7.58 -7.59 -6.66
CA GLN A 225 6.23 -7.47 -6.12
C GLN A 225 5.75 -6.01 -6.06
N HIS A 226 6.66 -5.03 -6.05
CA HIS A 226 6.34 -3.60 -6.04
C HIS A 226 5.88 -3.11 -7.43
N LYS A 227 4.77 -3.67 -7.93
CA LYS A 227 4.28 -3.43 -9.30
C LYS A 227 3.72 -2.03 -9.47
N SER A 228 3.07 -1.49 -8.44
CA SER A 228 2.58 -0.11 -8.45
C SER A 228 3.69 0.92 -8.68
N GLN A 229 4.96 0.55 -8.39
CA GLN A 229 6.14 1.37 -8.54
C GLN A 229 7.03 0.95 -9.73
N ALA A 230 6.59 -0.04 -10.54
CA ALA A 230 7.31 -0.56 -11.72
C ALA A 230 8.71 -1.13 -11.42
N PHE A 231 8.90 -1.79 -10.27
CA PHE A 231 10.18 -2.36 -9.87
C PHE A 231 10.44 -3.79 -10.39
N GLY A 232 9.91 -4.15 -11.54
CA GLY A 232 10.26 -5.42 -12.19
C GLY A 232 11.77 -5.57 -12.37
N THR A 233 12.36 -6.62 -11.79
CA THR A 233 13.81 -6.79 -11.70
C THR A 233 14.23 -8.10 -12.36
N LEU A 234 15.28 -8.03 -13.17
CA LEU A 234 15.87 -9.21 -13.81
C LEU A 234 16.63 -10.08 -12.83
N HIS A 235 16.54 -11.39 -12.98
CA HIS A 235 17.37 -12.35 -12.27
C HIS A 235 18.83 -12.20 -12.69
N ARG A 236 19.70 -11.88 -11.74
CA ARG A 236 21.15 -11.86 -11.92
C ARG A 236 21.74 -13.11 -11.31
N LYS A 237 22.75 -13.68 -11.98
CA LYS A 237 23.43 -14.93 -11.58
C LYS A 237 24.91 -14.70 -11.42
N GLY A 238 25.56 -15.58 -10.69
CA GLY A 238 26.98 -15.51 -10.38
C GLY A 238 27.25 -14.77 -9.07
N VAL A 239 28.50 -14.41 -8.81
CA VAL A 239 28.90 -13.68 -7.60
C VAL A 239 28.34 -12.28 -7.63
N ILE A 240 27.54 -11.93 -6.64
CA ILE A 240 26.89 -10.61 -6.48
C ILE A 240 27.16 -10.13 -5.06
N MET A 241 28.08 -9.21 -4.93
CA MET A 241 28.48 -8.68 -3.62
C MET A 241 27.55 -7.54 -3.20
N ASP A 242 27.03 -7.66 -2.00
CA ASP A 242 26.36 -6.60 -1.26
C ASP A 242 27.14 -6.29 0.02
N GLY A 243 26.74 -5.26 0.79
CA GLY A 243 27.49 -4.91 1.97
C GLY A 243 26.81 -3.93 2.91
N VAL A 244 27.36 -3.87 4.11
CA VAL A 244 26.94 -2.94 5.16
C VAL A 244 28.14 -2.30 5.84
N ARG A 245 27.96 -1.11 6.40
CA ARG A 245 28.97 -0.37 7.16
C ARG A 245 28.58 -0.29 8.63
N LEU A 246 29.46 -0.76 9.51
CA LEU A 246 29.30 -0.61 10.96
C LEU A 246 29.49 0.85 11.37
N GLU A 247 28.47 1.47 11.93
CA GLU A 247 28.49 2.87 12.38
C GLU A 247 28.48 3.01 13.89
N ALA A 248 27.93 2.03 14.62
CA ALA A 248 27.96 1.99 16.08
C ALA A 248 27.91 0.57 16.61
N THR A 249 28.55 0.37 17.76
CA THR A 249 28.58 -0.93 18.44
C THR A 249 28.66 -0.77 19.93
N ARG A 250 28.07 -1.71 20.65
CA ARG A 250 28.22 -1.92 22.11
C ARG A 250 29.03 -3.18 22.43
N VAL A 251 29.56 -3.83 21.39
CA VAL A 251 30.40 -5.02 21.53
C VAL A 251 31.84 -4.58 21.75
N GLY A 252 32.40 -4.90 22.93
CA GLY A 252 33.67 -4.31 23.39
C GLY A 252 34.93 -4.63 22.56
N GLN A 253 34.88 -5.62 21.68
CA GLN A 253 36.01 -6.03 20.83
C GLN A 253 35.91 -5.47 19.40
N VAL A 254 34.88 -4.74 19.08
CA VAL A 254 34.57 -4.22 17.75
C VAL A 254 34.38 -2.71 17.83
N THR A 255 34.97 -1.98 16.87
CA THR A 255 34.82 -0.51 16.79
C THR A 255 34.16 -0.09 15.49
N ALA A 256 33.47 1.04 15.50
CA ALA A 256 32.85 1.61 14.30
C ALA A 256 33.87 1.76 13.16
N GLY A 257 33.46 1.36 11.94
CA GLY A 257 34.31 1.38 10.75
C GLY A 257 35.34 0.24 10.65
N MET A 258 35.43 -0.64 11.64
CA MET A 258 36.32 -1.82 11.58
C MET A 258 35.80 -2.81 10.53
N THR A 259 36.69 -3.40 9.76
CA THR A 259 36.37 -4.50 8.84
C THR A 259 36.00 -5.76 9.61
N GLU A 260 34.90 -6.39 9.22
CA GLU A 260 34.34 -7.55 9.89
C GLU A 260 34.27 -8.77 8.97
N THR A 261 34.25 -9.95 9.55
CA THR A 261 34.04 -11.23 8.85
C THR A 261 32.59 -11.72 8.92
N SER A 262 31.78 -11.13 9.83
CA SER A 262 30.37 -11.40 10.03
C SER A 262 29.68 -10.19 10.63
N LEU A 263 28.38 -10.01 10.36
CA LEU A 263 27.51 -9.04 11.07
C LEU A 263 27.52 -9.23 12.59
N PHE A 264 27.89 -10.42 13.04
CA PHE A 264 27.80 -10.83 14.44
C PHE A 264 29.18 -10.95 15.11
N ASP A 265 30.25 -10.43 14.49
CA ASP A 265 31.60 -10.49 15.09
C ASP A 265 31.57 -9.90 16.51
N GLY A 266 32.13 -10.68 17.46
CA GLY A 266 32.16 -10.33 18.87
C GLY A 266 30.86 -10.60 19.65
N MET A 267 29.81 -11.09 18.99
CA MET A 267 28.55 -11.46 19.64
C MET A 267 28.49 -12.98 19.80
N ASP A 268 27.95 -13.44 20.93
CA ASP A 268 27.60 -14.86 21.08
C ASP A 268 26.27 -15.16 20.37
N THR A 269 26.32 -15.83 19.22
CA THR A 269 25.17 -16.28 18.44
C THR A 269 24.83 -17.74 18.69
N THR A 270 25.56 -18.38 19.59
CA THR A 270 25.36 -19.82 19.93
C THR A 270 24.20 -19.99 20.91
N TRP A 271 23.79 -21.21 21.06
CA TRP A 271 22.76 -21.55 22.06
C TRP A 271 23.25 -21.37 23.51
N THR A 272 24.57 -21.35 23.75
CA THR A 272 25.19 -21.08 25.06
C THR A 272 24.72 -19.75 25.66
N ARG A 273 24.48 -18.72 24.82
CA ARG A 273 23.88 -17.45 25.27
C ARG A 273 22.50 -17.66 25.88
N VAL A 274 21.65 -18.45 25.20
CA VAL A 274 20.27 -18.72 25.65
C VAL A 274 20.28 -19.56 26.93
N GLU A 275 21.19 -20.52 27.06
CA GLU A 275 21.40 -21.33 28.29
C GLU A 275 21.80 -20.45 29.46
N HIS A 276 22.77 -19.56 29.24
CA HIS A 276 23.27 -18.63 30.27
C HIS A 276 22.20 -17.62 30.72
N GLU A 277 21.47 -17.05 29.81
CA GLU A 277 20.36 -16.10 30.08
C GLU A 277 19.15 -16.83 30.68
N GLY A 278 18.87 -18.08 30.27
CA GLY A 278 17.78 -18.93 30.74
C GLY A 278 17.97 -19.50 32.15
N ARG A 279 19.13 -19.33 32.71
CA ARG A 279 19.54 -19.65 34.11
C ARG A 279 18.96 -20.95 34.67
N ASN A 280 19.74 -22.02 34.58
CA ASN A 280 19.46 -23.33 35.24
C ASN A 280 18.13 -23.98 34.82
N SER A 281 17.75 -23.90 33.56
CA SER A 281 16.62 -24.67 33.02
C SER A 281 17.11 -25.94 32.33
N PRO A 282 16.97 -27.13 32.94
CA PRO A 282 17.40 -28.39 32.30
C PRO A 282 16.70 -28.62 30.94
N ALA A 283 15.52 -28.04 30.76
CA ALA A 283 14.83 -28.10 29.48
C ALA A 283 15.56 -27.30 28.41
N ILE A 284 16.00 -26.07 28.70
CA ILE A 284 16.77 -25.21 27.76
C ILE A 284 18.09 -25.89 27.42
N ASP A 285 18.82 -26.42 28.41
CA ASP A 285 20.12 -27.09 28.26
C ASP A 285 20.03 -28.37 27.38
N SER A 286 18.84 -28.96 27.31
CA SER A 286 18.58 -30.16 26.49
C SER A 286 18.19 -29.86 25.04
N ILE A 287 17.79 -28.64 24.70
CA ILE A 287 17.31 -28.26 23.36
C ILE A 287 18.39 -28.45 22.28
N PRO A 288 19.68 -28.08 22.46
CA PRO A 288 20.68 -28.24 21.40
C PRO A 288 20.84 -29.69 20.93
N ALA A 289 20.82 -30.67 21.87
CA ALA A 289 20.91 -32.08 21.54
C ALA A 289 19.69 -32.54 20.71
N ALA A 290 18.49 -32.11 21.08
CA ALA A 290 17.26 -32.44 20.37
C ALA A 290 17.24 -31.80 18.97
N LEU A 291 17.70 -30.56 18.81
CA LEU A 291 17.86 -29.87 17.52
C LEU A 291 18.84 -30.63 16.62
N ALA A 292 19.97 -31.07 17.15
CA ALA A 292 20.93 -31.86 16.40
C ALA A 292 20.33 -33.20 15.95
N ALA A 293 19.49 -33.85 16.79
CA ALA A 293 18.79 -35.06 16.43
C ALA A 293 17.78 -34.83 15.29
N ALA A 294 17.00 -33.75 15.33
CA ALA A 294 16.07 -33.39 14.28
C ALA A 294 16.77 -33.13 12.91
N ARG A 295 17.92 -32.45 12.95
CA ARG A 295 18.74 -32.23 11.74
C ARG A 295 19.27 -33.54 11.14
N ARG A 296 19.74 -34.49 11.98
CA ARG A 296 20.23 -35.81 11.52
C ARG A 296 19.13 -36.71 10.98
N ALA A 297 17.92 -36.58 11.51
CA ALA A 297 16.77 -37.40 11.11
C ALA A 297 16.09 -36.92 9.84
N PHE A 298 16.37 -35.71 9.40
CA PHE A 298 15.75 -35.13 8.20
C PHE A 298 16.18 -35.89 6.94
N ASP A 299 15.19 -36.45 6.26
CA ASP A 299 15.33 -37.13 4.98
C ASP A 299 14.28 -36.57 4.02
N PRO A 300 14.69 -35.96 2.89
CA PRO A 300 13.72 -35.35 1.92
C PRO A 300 12.71 -36.35 1.37
N TYR A 301 13.03 -37.63 1.31
CA TYR A 301 12.16 -38.69 0.80
C TYR A 301 11.35 -39.42 1.88
N ALA A 302 11.68 -39.18 3.15
CA ALA A 302 10.99 -39.74 4.30
C ALA A 302 10.92 -38.70 5.44
N PRO A 303 10.25 -37.54 5.19
CA PRO A 303 10.26 -36.40 6.12
C PRO A 303 9.68 -36.74 7.49
N GLU A 304 8.80 -37.73 7.58
CA GLU A 304 8.20 -38.23 8.83
C GLU A 304 9.24 -38.79 9.82
N LYS A 305 10.45 -39.16 9.38
CA LYS A 305 11.54 -39.57 10.29
C LYS A 305 11.97 -38.44 11.25
N ALA A 306 11.73 -37.19 10.88
CA ALA A 306 12.05 -36.04 11.72
C ALA A 306 10.99 -35.79 12.83
N LEU A 307 9.81 -36.43 12.79
CA LEU A 307 8.70 -36.12 13.69
C LEU A 307 9.04 -36.37 15.17
N GLU A 308 9.58 -37.51 15.49
CA GLU A 308 9.91 -37.84 16.91
C GLU A 308 10.95 -36.86 17.47
N PRO A 309 12.09 -36.56 16.79
CA PRO A 309 13.02 -35.54 17.26
C PRO A 309 12.42 -34.11 17.34
N LEU A 310 11.59 -33.72 16.39
CA LEU A 310 10.88 -32.45 16.44
C LEU A 310 9.91 -32.36 17.60
N GLY A 311 9.18 -33.48 17.88
CA GLY A 311 8.32 -33.63 19.06
C GLY A 311 9.09 -33.44 20.35
N ARG A 312 10.31 -34.00 20.43
CA ARG A 312 11.19 -33.81 21.58
C ARG A 312 11.56 -32.31 21.77
N VAL A 313 11.92 -31.61 20.71
CA VAL A 313 12.17 -30.16 20.79
C VAL A 313 10.93 -29.44 21.29
N ARG A 314 9.75 -29.75 20.74
CA ARG A 314 8.47 -29.11 21.10
C ARG A 314 8.15 -29.28 22.60
N LEU A 315 8.35 -30.47 23.13
CA LEU A 315 8.15 -30.74 24.55
C LEU A 315 9.13 -29.99 25.44
N LEU A 316 10.41 -29.89 25.04
CA LEU A 316 11.41 -29.12 25.77
C LEU A 316 11.10 -27.64 25.80
N VAL A 317 10.66 -27.08 24.66
CA VAL A 317 10.22 -25.65 24.57
C VAL A 317 9.03 -25.42 25.50
N THR A 318 8.05 -26.31 25.52
CA THR A 318 6.90 -26.22 26.44
C THR A 318 7.33 -26.28 27.91
N ALA A 319 8.28 -27.17 28.23
CA ALA A 319 8.80 -27.32 29.60
C ALA A 319 9.64 -26.11 30.05
N ALA A 320 10.24 -25.39 29.09
CA ALA A 320 11.00 -24.17 29.32
C ALA A 320 10.10 -22.92 29.38
N ALA A 321 8.78 -23.04 29.20
CA ALA A 321 7.85 -21.93 29.21
C ALA A 321 7.95 -21.07 30.49
N ASN A 322 7.77 -19.76 30.32
CA ASN A 322 7.89 -18.70 31.33
C ASN A 322 9.33 -18.44 31.84
N PRO A 323 10.31 -18.26 30.95
CA PRO A 323 11.61 -17.79 31.38
C PRO A 323 11.48 -16.37 31.97
N LYS A 324 12.35 -16.04 32.94
CA LYS A 324 12.38 -14.67 33.50
C LYS A 324 12.98 -13.65 32.52
N ASP A 325 13.85 -14.13 31.64
CA ASP A 325 14.48 -13.31 30.61
C ASP A 325 13.60 -13.23 29.38
N ARG A 326 13.34 -12.02 28.92
CA ARG A 326 12.45 -11.75 27.79
C ARG A 326 13.08 -12.04 26.41
N ASP A 327 14.41 -12.07 26.34
CA ASP A 327 15.07 -12.51 25.10
C ASP A 327 14.92 -14.02 24.93
N VAL A 328 15.15 -14.75 26.01
CA VAL A 328 14.90 -16.22 26.03
C VAL A 328 13.45 -16.52 25.71
N GLU A 329 12.49 -15.77 26.26
CA GLU A 329 11.07 -15.89 25.93
C GLU A 329 10.81 -15.74 24.42
N ALA A 330 11.39 -14.70 23.80
CA ALA A 330 11.23 -14.46 22.35
C ALA A 330 11.89 -15.58 21.50
N VAL A 331 13.08 -16.05 21.89
CA VAL A 331 13.78 -17.15 21.22
C VAL A 331 12.97 -18.45 21.30
N LEU A 332 12.41 -18.77 22.46
CA LEU A 332 11.60 -19.98 22.65
C LEU A 332 10.28 -19.91 21.87
N ALA A 333 9.62 -18.75 21.88
CA ALA A 333 8.37 -18.55 21.13
C ALA A 333 8.58 -18.68 19.60
N GLU A 334 9.69 -18.16 19.10
CA GLU A 334 10.04 -18.33 17.68
C GLU A 334 10.41 -19.77 17.35
N LEU A 335 11.19 -20.44 18.22
CA LEU A 335 11.52 -21.83 18.06
C LEU A 335 10.27 -22.71 18.07
N GLU A 336 9.32 -22.46 18.99
CA GLU A 336 8.04 -23.17 19.05
C GLU A 336 7.30 -23.06 17.72
N ARG A 337 7.15 -21.86 17.18
CA ARG A 337 6.45 -21.60 15.92
C ARG A 337 7.11 -22.32 14.74
N ARG A 338 8.46 -22.31 14.66
CA ARG A 338 9.21 -23.02 13.62
C ARG A 338 9.07 -24.54 13.74
N VAL A 339 9.12 -25.05 14.95
CA VAL A 339 8.97 -26.50 15.22
C VAL A 339 7.53 -26.96 14.90
N ASP A 340 6.51 -26.24 15.34
CA ASP A 340 5.12 -26.54 15.00
C ASP A 340 4.91 -26.59 13.48
N ARG A 341 5.45 -25.63 12.74
CA ARG A 341 5.41 -25.63 11.27
C ARG A 341 6.16 -26.82 10.67
N ALA A 342 7.33 -27.15 11.20
CA ALA A 342 8.12 -28.31 10.76
C ALA A 342 7.38 -29.64 11.01
N ILE A 343 6.68 -29.78 12.13
CA ILE A 343 5.86 -30.96 12.45
C ILE A 343 4.72 -31.12 11.44
N VAL A 344 3.99 -30.05 11.13
CA VAL A 344 2.92 -30.08 10.12
C VAL A 344 3.45 -30.50 8.75
N LEU A 345 4.63 -29.97 8.34
CA LEU A 345 5.23 -30.32 7.05
C LEU A 345 5.76 -31.77 7.03
N ALA A 346 6.47 -32.17 8.07
CA ALA A 346 7.07 -33.49 8.17
C ALA A 346 6.01 -34.61 8.21
N SER A 347 4.84 -34.32 8.77
CA SER A 347 3.73 -35.31 8.86
C SER A 347 2.93 -35.45 7.57
N GLY A 348 3.14 -34.56 6.56
CA GLY A 348 2.32 -34.53 5.36
C GLY A 348 0.87 -34.09 5.61
N LEU A 349 0.60 -33.42 6.71
CA LEU A 349 -0.73 -32.97 7.09
C LEU A 349 -1.14 -31.79 6.20
N GLY A 350 -2.29 -31.91 5.52
CA GLY A 350 -2.97 -30.82 4.82
C GLY A 350 -4.02 -30.19 5.73
N ILE A 351 -4.04 -28.86 5.81
CA ILE A 351 -5.01 -28.11 6.61
C ILE A 351 -5.56 -26.96 5.77
N GLU A 352 -6.89 -26.85 5.72
CA GLU A 352 -7.57 -25.77 5.04
C GLU A 352 -8.68 -25.23 5.93
N ALA A 353 -8.67 -23.93 6.22
CA ALA A 353 -9.78 -23.26 6.89
C ALA A 353 -10.61 -22.53 5.84
N VAL A 354 -11.90 -22.86 5.75
CA VAL A 354 -12.76 -22.41 4.65
C VAL A 354 -14.10 -21.88 5.14
N ALA A 355 -14.70 -21.02 4.32
CA ALA A 355 -16.10 -20.59 4.46
C ALA A 355 -16.81 -20.68 3.10
N ASP A 356 -18.15 -20.72 3.11
CA ASP A 356 -18.99 -20.93 1.92
C ASP A 356 -19.01 -19.70 1.00
N HIS A 357 -18.70 -18.50 1.54
CA HIS A 357 -18.75 -17.24 0.79
C HIS A 357 -17.52 -16.39 1.09
N GLU A 358 -17.18 -15.48 0.15
CA GLU A 358 -16.11 -14.51 0.36
C GLU A 358 -16.53 -13.40 1.33
N THR A 359 -17.78 -12.91 1.23
CA THR A 359 -18.26 -11.75 1.99
C THR A 359 -19.43 -12.16 2.90
N TRP A 360 -19.33 -11.79 4.17
CA TRP A 360 -20.31 -12.10 5.22
C TRP A 360 -20.80 -10.84 5.90
N ALA A 361 -22.09 -10.80 6.19
CA ALA A 361 -22.68 -9.73 6.98
C ALA A 361 -22.26 -9.87 8.46
N ALA A 362 -21.78 -8.76 9.06
CA ALA A 362 -21.37 -8.76 10.46
C ALA A 362 -22.53 -9.12 11.40
N GLU A 363 -23.75 -8.73 11.02
CA GLU A 363 -24.98 -8.91 11.76
C GLU A 363 -25.56 -10.34 11.66
N GLU A 364 -24.91 -11.22 10.90
CA GLU A 364 -25.40 -12.57 10.63
C GLU A 364 -24.37 -13.62 11.06
N PRO A 365 -24.80 -14.85 11.37
CA PRO A 365 -23.88 -15.94 11.73
C PRO A 365 -22.98 -16.32 10.56
N VAL A 366 -21.68 -16.51 10.81
CA VAL A 366 -20.66 -16.90 9.84
C VAL A 366 -20.32 -18.38 9.95
N ARG A 367 -20.56 -19.16 8.91
CA ARG A 367 -20.23 -20.58 8.87
C ARG A 367 -18.79 -20.77 8.40
N VAL A 368 -18.01 -21.50 9.17
CA VAL A 368 -16.60 -21.78 8.93
C VAL A 368 -16.30 -23.27 9.16
N ALA A 369 -15.32 -23.79 8.46
CA ALA A 369 -14.86 -25.17 8.64
C ALA A 369 -13.35 -25.28 8.50
N ALA A 370 -12.74 -26.23 9.24
CA ALA A 370 -11.38 -26.67 9.02
C ALA A 370 -11.42 -28.07 8.41
N ASN A 371 -10.84 -28.24 7.24
CA ASN A 371 -10.64 -29.51 6.56
C ASN A 371 -9.25 -30.02 6.89
N LEU A 372 -9.16 -31.26 7.38
CA LEU A 372 -7.93 -31.91 7.77
C LEU A 372 -7.70 -33.09 6.83
N PHE A 373 -6.55 -33.13 6.17
CA PHE A 373 -6.17 -34.18 5.23
C PHE A 373 -4.91 -34.89 5.78
N ASN A 374 -5.09 -36.07 6.29
CA ASN A 374 -3.97 -36.92 6.73
C ASN A 374 -3.45 -37.71 5.51
N ARG A 375 -2.35 -37.27 4.95
CA ARG A 375 -1.73 -37.91 3.78
C ARG A 375 -0.75 -39.02 4.14
N SER A 376 -0.46 -39.20 5.43
CA SER A 376 0.38 -40.30 5.90
C SER A 376 -0.35 -41.63 5.78
N GLY A 377 0.36 -42.68 5.35
CA GLY A 377 -0.13 -44.06 5.32
C GLY A 377 -0.10 -44.75 6.68
N THR A 378 0.53 -44.16 7.72
CA THR A 378 0.82 -44.82 9.00
C THR A 378 0.46 -44.00 10.24
N LEU A 379 0.47 -42.65 10.13
CA LEU A 379 0.25 -41.78 11.27
C LEU A 379 -1.25 -41.58 11.54
N GLN A 380 -1.58 -41.42 12.79
CA GLN A 380 -2.92 -41.03 13.25
C GLN A 380 -2.91 -39.53 13.63
N LEU A 381 -3.92 -38.80 13.24
CA LEU A 381 -4.15 -37.38 13.58
C LEU A 381 -5.29 -37.30 14.60
N ASN A 382 -5.06 -36.54 15.66
CA ASN A 382 -6.09 -36.16 16.62
C ASN A 382 -6.02 -34.63 16.77
N ALA A 383 -7.05 -33.92 16.33
CA ALA A 383 -6.99 -32.46 16.29
C ALA A 383 -8.33 -31.80 16.62
N GLY A 384 -8.26 -30.68 17.30
CA GLY A 384 -9.35 -29.74 17.55
C GLY A 384 -9.12 -28.40 16.86
N VAL A 385 -10.18 -27.62 16.67
CA VAL A 385 -10.13 -26.29 16.06
C VAL A 385 -10.81 -25.26 16.94
N SER A 386 -10.26 -24.04 16.96
CA SER A 386 -10.92 -22.85 17.47
C SER A 386 -10.85 -21.77 16.42
N PHE A 387 -11.91 -21.01 16.25
CA PHE A 387 -11.95 -19.93 15.30
C PHE A 387 -11.87 -18.57 16.04
N ASP A 388 -11.08 -17.63 15.48
CA ASP A 388 -10.93 -16.24 15.92
C ASP A 388 -10.53 -16.07 17.41
N GLY A 389 -9.70 -17.00 17.92
CA GLY A 389 -9.15 -16.95 19.28
C GLY A 389 -10.20 -17.08 20.41
N ARG A 390 -11.45 -17.29 20.08
CA ARG A 390 -12.49 -17.57 21.07
C ARG A 390 -12.39 -19.04 21.43
N THR A 391 -12.29 -19.32 22.73
CA THR A 391 -12.46 -20.64 23.28
C THR A 391 -13.92 -21.05 23.11
N MET A 392 -14.34 -21.33 21.91
CA MET A 392 -15.47 -22.19 21.71
C MET A 392 -15.00 -23.56 22.17
N SER A 393 -15.79 -24.20 22.99
CA SER A 393 -15.55 -25.55 23.46
C SER A 393 -14.85 -26.32 22.34
N VAL A 394 -13.63 -26.81 22.61
CA VAL A 394 -12.95 -27.76 21.72
C VAL A 394 -14.01 -28.84 21.45
N ARG A 395 -14.77 -28.66 20.36
CA ARG A 395 -15.72 -29.68 19.94
C ARG A 395 -14.85 -30.85 19.59
N ASP A 396 -15.11 -31.93 20.19
CA ASP A 396 -14.47 -33.23 20.26
C ASP A 396 -13.35 -33.38 19.24
N ALA A 397 -12.13 -33.51 19.77
CA ALA A 397 -10.96 -33.79 18.96
C ALA A 397 -11.29 -34.94 18.00
N ARG A 398 -11.24 -34.65 16.69
CA ARG A 398 -11.57 -35.67 15.70
C ARG A 398 -10.34 -36.47 15.37
N VAL A 399 -10.51 -37.77 15.48
CA VAL A 399 -9.51 -38.74 15.05
C VAL A 399 -9.63 -38.91 13.53
N VAL A 400 -8.54 -38.63 12.80
CA VAL A 400 -8.43 -38.85 11.36
C VAL A 400 -7.36 -39.90 11.10
N GLY A 401 -7.80 -41.03 10.60
CA GLY A 401 -6.93 -42.16 10.30
C GLY A 401 -5.96 -41.91 9.17
N PRO A 402 -5.02 -42.82 8.92
CA PRO A 402 -4.13 -42.77 7.76
C PRO A 402 -4.90 -42.67 6.46
N LEU A 403 -4.38 -41.85 5.51
CA LEU A 403 -4.94 -41.62 4.17
C LEU A 403 -6.42 -41.17 4.19
N ALA A 404 -6.86 -40.54 5.27
CA ALA A 404 -8.24 -40.09 5.45
C ALA A 404 -8.35 -38.57 5.58
N SER A 405 -9.56 -38.06 5.47
CA SER A 405 -9.89 -36.66 5.70
C SER A 405 -10.93 -36.52 6.81
N GLY A 406 -10.93 -35.35 7.44
CA GLY A 406 -11.90 -34.96 8.43
C GLY A 406 -12.26 -33.51 8.33
N GLN A 407 -13.47 -33.15 8.78
CA GLN A 407 -13.93 -31.77 8.82
C GLN A 407 -14.41 -31.41 10.21
N LEU A 408 -14.02 -30.24 10.69
CA LEU A 408 -14.50 -29.60 11.92
C LEU A 408 -15.12 -28.27 11.54
N GLY A 409 -16.44 -28.16 11.67
CA GLY A 409 -17.20 -26.96 11.34
C GLY A 409 -17.69 -26.24 12.58
N ASP A 410 -17.90 -24.94 12.45
CA ASP A 410 -18.53 -24.10 13.46
C ASP A 410 -19.33 -22.96 12.82
N THR A 411 -20.16 -22.31 13.65
CA THR A 411 -20.93 -21.12 13.28
C THR A 411 -20.61 -20.01 14.26
N LEU A 412 -19.91 -19.01 13.79
CA LEU A 412 -19.57 -17.82 14.58
C LEU A 412 -20.82 -16.96 14.72
N ALA A 413 -21.11 -16.48 15.93
CA ALA A 413 -22.32 -15.72 16.20
C ALA A 413 -22.32 -14.37 15.46
N ALA A 414 -23.51 -13.86 15.17
CA ALA A 414 -23.69 -12.51 14.66
C ALA A 414 -23.03 -11.46 15.59
N ASP A 415 -22.55 -10.37 15.02
CA ASP A 415 -21.82 -9.29 15.71
C ASP A 415 -20.56 -9.75 16.48
N ALA A 416 -20.10 -10.99 16.23
CA ALA A 416 -18.92 -11.57 16.89
C ALA A 416 -17.61 -11.09 16.29
N LEU A 417 -17.59 -10.76 14.99
CA LEU A 417 -16.43 -10.44 14.21
C LEU A 417 -16.38 -8.95 13.88
N ALA A 418 -15.18 -8.39 13.91
CA ALA A 418 -14.95 -7.01 13.47
C ALA A 418 -15.04 -6.90 11.93
N LEU A 419 -15.42 -5.72 11.43
CA LEU A 419 -15.37 -5.44 10.01
C LEU A 419 -13.95 -5.62 9.45
N THR A 420 -13.86 -6.29 8.31
CA THR A 420 -12.58 -6.54 7.63
C THR A 420 -12.17 -5.31 6.82
N GLN A 421 -11.21 -4.56 7.34
CA GLN A 421 -10.59 -3.42 6.69
C GLN A 421 -9.11 -3.37 7.06
N PRO A 422 -8.27 -2.60 6.36
CA PRO A 422 -6.93 -2.32 6.81
C PRO A 422 -6.95 -1.79 8.23
N TRP A 423 -6.26 -2.47 9.15
CA TRP A 423 -6.38 -2.22 10.60
C TRP A 423 -5.95 -0.78 10.98
N TRP A 424 -5.02 -0.18 10.23
CA TRP A 424 -4.53 1.19 10.46
C TRP A 424 -5.57 2.25 10.06
N LEU A 425 -6.58 1.90 9.24
CA LEU A 425 -7.67 2.79 8.82
C LEU A 425 -8.92 2.69 9.71
N VAL A 426 -8.88 1.87 10.78
CA VAL A 426 -10.01 1.74 11.72
C VAL A 426 -10.32 3.06 12.41
N ARG A 427 -9.29 3.86 12.71
CA ARG A 427 -9.44 5.21 13.27
C ARG A 427 -8.97 6.24 12.24
N PRO A 428 -9.66 7.38 12.13
CA PRO A 428 -9.22 8.45 11.23
C PRO A 428 -7.83 8.94 11.61
N ARG A 429 -7.07 9.38 10.62
CA ARG A 429 -5.79 10.03 10.84
C ARG A 429 -5.97 11.47 11.34
N THR A 430 -4.97 11.98 12.02
CA THR A 430 -4.87 13.38 12.44
C THR A 430 -3.63 13.98 11.80
N GLY A 431 -3.81 14.90 10.87
CA GLY A 431 -2.73 15.35 10.00
C GLY A 431 -2.15 14.15 9.24
N ASP A 432 -0.84 14.00 9.32
CA ASP A 432 -0.11 12.93 8.63
C ASP A 432 0.29 11.77 9.56
N ILE A 433 -0.59 11.48 10.54
CA ILE A 433 -0.42 10.37 11.49
C ILE A 433 -1.71 9.54 11.54
N PHE A 434 -1.60 8.24 11.29
CA PHE A 434 -2.71 7.30 11.47
C PHE A 434 -3.13 7.20 12.93
N GLY A 435 -4.44 7.23 13.18
CA GLY A 435 -5.01 7.26 14.54
C GLY A 435 -4.99 5.90 15.26
N THR A 436 -4.81 4.80 14.53
CA THR A 436 -4.77 3.45 15.11
C THR A 436 -3.36 3.15 15.63
N PRO A 437 -3.20 2.67 16.88
CA PRO A 437 -1.89 2.31 17.43
C PRO A 437 -1.21 1.22 16.60
N ILE A 438 0.14 1.23 16.56
CA ILE A 438 0.92 0.20 15.87
C ILE A 438 0.71 -1.19 16.49
N LEU A 439 0.84 -2.23 15.67
CA LEU A 439 0.79 -3.62 16.12
C LEU A 439 2.00 -3.95 17.01
N ALA A 440 1.79 -4.87 17.94
CA ALA A 440 2.86 -5.41 18.80
C ALA A 440 3.56 -6.63 18.18
N TYR A 441 3.26 -6.97 16.95
CA TYR A 441 3.79 -8.11 16.21
C TYR A 441 3.86 -7.77 14.71
N PRO A 442 4.64 -8.52 13.92
CA PRO A 442 4.77 -8.28 12.49
C PRO A 442 3.42 -8.40 11.76
N GLU A 443 3.20 -7.53 10.78
CA GLU A 443 1.93 -7.47 10.04
C GLU A 443 1.70 -8.70 9.16
N ASP A 444 2.75 -9.36 8.70
CA ASP A 444 2.67 -10.64 7.98
C ASP A 444 2.08 -11.79 8.81
N ARG A 445 2.02 -11.64 10.14
CA ARG A 445 1.36 -12.57 11.07
C ARG A 445 -0.12 -12.22 11.33
N LEU A 446 -0.64 -11.19 10.70
CA LEU A 446 -2.05 -10.81 10.81
C LEU A 446 -2.89 -11.70 9.88
N HIS A 447 -3.87 -12.39 10.43
CA HIS A 447 -4.68 -13.38 9.70
C HIS A 447 -6.13 -12.98 9.74
N GLY A 448 -6.67 -11.92 9.55
CA GLY A 448 -8.13 -11.66 9.54
C GLY A 448 -8.93 -12.67 10.41
N VAL A 449 -9.99 -13.25 9.87
CA VAL A 449 -10.66 -14.40 10.53
C VAL A 449 -9.78 -15.63 10.38
N ALA A 450 -9.43 -16.26 11.51
CA ALA A 450 -8.46 -17.37 11.54
C ALA A 450 -8.97 -18.60 12.29
N ALA A 451 -8.52 -19.76 11.84
CA ALA A 451 -8.66 -21.03 12.55
C ALA A 451 -7.33 -21.39 13.22
N THR A 452 -7.36 -21.62 14.51
CA THR A 452 -6.25 -22.23 15.26
C THR A 452 -6.53 -23.71 15.42
N ILE A 453 -5.66 -24.54 14.86
CA ILE A 453 -5.73 -26.00 14.94
C ILE A 453 -4.67 -26.46 15.94
N THR A 454 -5.08 -27.20 16.93
CA THR A 454 -4.21 -27.81 17.93
C THR A 454 -4.47 -29.30 17.97
N GLY A 455 -3.41 -30.10 18.11
CA GLY A 455 -3.58 -31.53 18.11
C GLY A 455 -2.28 -32.31 18.21
N GLU A 456 -2.37 -33.60 17.89
CA GLU A 456 -1.23 -34.52 17.85
C GLU A 456 -1.28 -35.31 16.54
N VAL A 457 -0.13 -35.47 15.91
CA VAL A 457 0.05 -36.35 14.75
C VAL A 457 1.13 -37.38 15.06
N GLY A 458 0.76 -38.68 15.03
CA GLY A 458 1.65 -39.73 15.46
C GLY A 458 2.11 -39.60 16.91
N GLY A 459 1.29 -39.00 17.79
CA GLY A 459 1.64 -38.72 19.20
C GLY A 459 2.50 -37.46 19.40
N VAL A 460 2.82 -36.70 18.33
CA VAL A 460 3.61 -35.49 18.41
C VAL A 460 2.67 -34.24 18.39
N PRO A 461 2.69 -33.41 19.45
CA PRO A 461 1.82 -32.25 19.55
C PRO A 461 2.23 -31.14 18.57
N PHE A 462 1.23 -30.44 18.04
CA PHE A 462 1.44 -29.27 17.20
C PHE A 462 0.34 -28.22 17.41
N ARG A 463 0.64 -26.97 16.99
CA ARG A 463 -0.31 -25.89 16.89
C ARG A 463 -0.05 -25.13 15.58
N THR A 464 -1.11 -24.83 14.83
CA THR A 464 -1.00 -24.00 13.62
C THR A 464 -2.18 -23.05 13.50
N VAL A 465 -1.96 -21.91 12.85
CA VAL A 465 -2.99 -20.91 12.57
C VAL A 465 -3.14 -20.80 11.06
N GLN A 466 -4.39 -20.85 10.57
CA GLN A 466 -4.71 -20.73 9.16
C GLN A 466 -5.76 -19.63 8.95
N PRO A 467 -5.59 -18.72 7.97
CA PRO A 467 -6.67 -17.79 7.60
C PRO A 467 -7.86 -18.57 7.07
N VAL A 468 -9.06 -18.15 7.45
CA VAL A 468 -10.29 -18.66 6.82
C VAL A 468 -10.44 -18.03 5.44
N VAL A 469 -10.55 -18.89 4.42
CA VAL A 469 -10.62 -18.46 3.02
C VAL A 469 -11.88 -18.96 2.34
N TYR A 470 -12.37 -18.21 1.37
CA TYR A 470 -13.27 -18.69 0.35
C TYR A 470 -12.47 -19.24 -0.82
N ARG A 471 -12.83 -20.44 -1.31
CA ARG A 471 -12.16 -21.13 -2.42
C ARG A 471 -13.10 -21.27 -3.59
N PHE A 472 -12.62 -20.96 -4.78
CA PHE A 472 -13.39 -21.14 -6.01
C PHE A 472 -12.47 -21.47 -7.18
N ALA A 473 -13.05 -22.06 -8.23
CA ALA A 473 -12.36 -22.29 -9.49
C ALA A 473 -12.55 -21.12 -10.43
N ASP A 474 -11.45 -20.43 -10.78
CA ASP A 474 -11.45 -19.45 -11.87
C ASP A 474 -11.07 -20.17 -13.17
N PRO A 475 -11.84 -20.01 -14.28
CA PRO A 475 -11.59 -20.73 -15.54
C PRO A 475 -10.22 -20.45 -16.16
N VAL A 476 -9.59 -19.32 -15.83
CA VAL A 476 -8.29 -18.90 -16.38
C VAL A 476 -7.16 -19.12 -15.40
N LYS A 477 -7.39 -18.83 -14.11
CA LYS A 477 -6.38 -18.85 -13.05
C LYS A 477 -6.29 -20.21 -12.33
N GLY A 478 -7.30 -21.06 -12.46
CA GLY A 478 -7.45 -22.30 -11.71
C GLY A 478 -8.01 -22.04 -10.31
N GLU A 479 -7.55 -22.76 -9.29
CA GLU A 479 -8.00 -22.53 -7.91
C GLU A 479 -7.54 -21.17 -7.40
N VAL A 480 -8.49 -20.39 -6.89
CA VAL A 480 -8.28 -19.10 -6.24
C VAL A 480 -8.76 -19.19 -4.80
N GLN A 481 -7.97 -18.67 -3.88
CA GLN A 481 -8.30 -18.55 -2.47
C GLN A 481 -8.26 -17.09 -2.06
N ARG A 482 -9.32 -16.61 -1.40
CA ARG A 482 -9.43 -15.25 -0.88
C ARG A 482 -9.78 -15.28 0.60
N PRO A 483 -9.10 -14.52 1.46
CA PRO A 483 -9.54 -14.35 2.85
C PRO A 483 -10.98 -13.87 2.89
N ILE A 484 -11.78 -14.42 3.80
CA ILE A 484 -13.15 -13.94 3.96
C ILE A 484 -13.18 -12.52 4.51
N ALA A 485 -14.23 -11.81 4.17
CA ALA A 485 -14.45 -10.43 4.60
C ALA A 485 -15.77 -10.29 5.36
N ILE A 486 -15.71 -9.66 6.51
CA ILE A 486 -16.87 -9.29 7.32
C ILE A 486 -17.20 -7.82 7.00
N VAL A 487 -18.41 -7.58 6.55
CA VAL A 487 -18.90 -6.24 6.14
C VAL A 487 -20.30 -5.98 6.72
N PRO A 488 -20.82 -4.74 6.72
CA PRO A 488 -22.21 -4.50 7.08
C PRO A 488 -23.17 -5.25 6.13
N ALA A 489 -24.30 -5.70 6.64
CA ALA A 489 -25.36 -6.35 5.84
C ALA A 489 -25.82 -5.48 4.66
N VAL A 490 -25.80 -4.16 4.85
CA VAL A 490 -26.02 -3.16 3.80
C VAL A 490 -24.85 -2.18 3.81
N SER A 491 -24.06 -2.17 2.77
CA SER A 491 -23.03 -1.16 2.55
C SER A 491 -23.59 -0.05 1.67
N VAL A 492 -23.35 1.20 2.06
CA VAL A 492 -23.84 2.41 1.38
C VAL A 492 -22.65 3.20 0.86
N THR A 493 -22.60 3.46 -0.42
CA THR A 493 -21.58 4.27 -1.05
C THR A 493 -22.19 5.31 -1.97
N VAL A 494 -21.42 6.32 -2.29
CA VAL A 494 -21.73 7.32 -3.31
C VAL A 494 -20.72 7.18 -4.44
N ASP A 495 -21.15 7.42 -5.66
CA ASP A 495 -20.32 7.18 -6.85
C ASP A 495 -19.11 8.13 -6.94
N GLN A 496 -19.26 9.37 -6.44
CA GLN A 496 -18.17 10.36 -6.45
C GLN A 496 -18.11 11.11 -5.11
N PRO A 497 -17.08 10.88 -4.30
CA PRO A 497 -16.99 11.46 -2.96
C PRO A 497 -16.71 12.97 -2.97
N ILE A 498 -16.17 13.53 -4.08
CA ILE A 498 -15.94 14.97 -4.25
C ILE A 498 -16.58 15.41 -5.58
N GLN A 499 -17.35 16.48 -5.55
CA GLN A 499 -18.00 17.04 -6.73
C GLN A 499 -17.86 18.56 -6.79
N TYR A 500 -17.51 19.07 -7.98
CA TYR A 500 -17.55 20.51 -8.25
C TYR A 500 -18.97 20.95 -8.62
N VAL A 501 -19.43 22.04 -7.99
CA VAL A 501 -20.70 22.70 -8.30
C VAL A 501 -20.48 24.21 -8.44
N PRO A 502 -21.30 24.92 -9.24
CA PRO A 502 -21.15 26.37 -9.39
C PRO A 502 -21.55 27.10 -8.10
N ALA A 503 -20.67 27.98 -7.59
CA ALA A 503 -20.97 28.83 -6.45
C ALA A 503 -21.98 29.91 -6.81
N ASN A 504 -22.87 30.23 -5.90
CA ASN A 504 -23.85 31.33 -5.98
C ASN A 504 -24.79 31.29 -7.21
N ARG A 505 -24.84 30.18 -7.92
CA ARG A 505 -25.73 29.92 -9.07
C ARG A 505 -26.53 28.67 -8.80
N SER A 506 -27.74 28.58 -9.36
CA SER A 506 -28.55 27.37 -9.29
C SER A 506 -27.89 26.25 -10.08
N PHE A 507 -27.96 25.06 -9.55
CA PHE A 507 -27.54 23.83 -10.23
C PHE A 507 -28.54 22.71 -9.94
N ASP A 508 -28.51 21.69 -10.78
CA ASP A 508 -29.24 20.44 -10.64
C ASP A 508 -28.22 19.33 -10.85
N ARG A 509 -28.18 18.33 -9.96
CA ARG A 509 -27.27 17.18 -10.02
C ARG A 509 -28.00 15.92 -9.60
N VAL A 510 -27.66 14.83 -10.25
CA VAL A 510 -28.07 13.50 -9.81
C VAL A 510 -27.08 13.02 -8.76
N VAL A 511 -27.59 12.71 -7.59
CA VAL A 511 -26.85 12.04 -6.52
C VAL A 511 -27.22 10.57 -6.55
N ARG A 512 -26.28 9.75 -6.96
CA ARG A 512 -26.43 8.31 -7.02
C ARG A 512 -25.87 7.67 -5.76
N VAL A 513 -26.74 6.95 -5.04
CA VAL A 513 -26.38 6.16 -3.86
C VAL A 513 -26.40 4.70 -4.22
N GLU A 514 -25.26 4.03 -4.09
CA GLU A 514 -25.15 2.60 -4.33
C GLU A 514 -25.28 1.83 -3.02
N LEU A 515 -26.06 0.77 -3.08
CA LEU A 515 -26.33 -0.16 -1.99
C LEU A 515 -25.77 -1.52 -2.37
N ARG A 516 -24.98 -2.11 -1.49
CA ARG A 516 -24.40 -3.45 -1.69
C ARG A 516 -24.86 -4.37 -0.57
N SER A 517 -25.41 -5.54 -0.92
CA SER A 517 -25.86 -6.53 0.05
C SER A 517 -24.75 -7.54 0.38
N ALA A 518 -24.62 -7.86 1.67
CA ALA A 518 -23.88 -9.01 2.16
C ALA A 518 -24.78 -9.95 2.98
N SER A 519 -26.09 -9.68 3.02
CA SER A 519 -27.06 -10.45 3.78
C SER A 519 -27.41 -11.78 3.13
N ALA A 520 -27.61 -12.80 3.95
CA ALA A 520 -28.07 -14.13 3.51
C ALA A 520 -29.54 -14.15 3.09
N HIS A 521 -30.28 -13.06 3.26
CA HIS A 521 -31.70 -12.94 2.87
C HIS A 521 -31.98 -11.59 2.23
N PRO A 522 -33.01 -11.49 1.37
CA PRO A 522 -33.41 -10.25 0.73
C PRO A 522 -33.84 -9.21 1.75
N ARG A 523 -33.50 -7.93 1.52
CA ARG A 523 -33.84 -6.81 2.39
C ARG A 523 -34.56 -5.70 1.65
N THR A 524 -35.47 -5.03 2.32
CA THR A 524 -36.01 -3.74 1.87
C THR A 524 -35.24 -2.62 2.55
N VAL A 525 -34.70 -1.71 1.75
CA VAL A 525 -33.84 -0.61 2.21
C VAL A 525 -34.46 0.72 1.84
N ARG A 526 -34.65 1.61 2.82
CA ARG A 526 -35.08 3.00 2.62
C ARG A 526 -33.84 3.90 2.66
N VAL A 527 -33.62 4.69 1.63
CA VAL A 527 -32.49 5.62 1.49
C VAL A 527 -32.99 7.05 1.59
N SER A 528 -32.29 7.89 2.33
CA SER A 528 -32.54 9.33 2.45
C SER A 528 -31.22 10.10 2.39
N LEU A 529 -31.30 11.38 2.00
CA LEU A 529 -30.18 12.30 1.98
C LEU A 529 -30.30 13.35 3.08
N ALA A 530 -29.23 13.61 3.81
CA ALA A 530 -29.06 14.80 4.63
C ALA A 530 -28.38 15.88 3.77
N LEU A 531 -29.09 16.95 3.48
CA LEU A 531 -28.67 18.01 2.58
C LEU A 531 -28.24 19.26 3.35
N PRO A 532 -27.20 19.98 2.89
CA PRO A 532 -26.86 21.28 3.44
C PRO A 532 -27.96 22.32 3.11
N ALA A 533 -28.01 23.39 3.89
CA ALA A 533 -28.95 24.49 3.67
C ALA A 533 -28.78 25.08 2.23
N GLY A 534 -29.89 25.30 1.56
CA GLY A 534 -29.92 25.81 0.18
C GLY A 534 -30.10 24.76 -0.89
N LEU A 535 -30.08 23.47 -0.51
CA LEU A 535 -30.37 22.35 -1.42
C LEU A 535 -31.67 21.65 -1.05
N VAL A 536 -32.35 21.11 -2.06
CA VAL A 536 -33.54 20.28 -1.96
C VAL A 536 -33.40 19.05 -2.86
N ALA A 537 -33.93 17.92 -2.42
CA ALA A 537 -34.05 16.73 -3.25
C ALA A 537 -35.49 16.61 -3.80
N ASP A 538 -35.64 15.93 -4.92
CA ASP A 538 -36.94 15.61 -5.55
C ASP A 538 -37.83 14.70 -4.68
N SER A 539 -37.20 13.92 -3.81
CA SER A 539 -37.86 13.04 -2.87
C SER A 539 -37.21 13.01 -1.49
N ALA A 540 -37.99 12.90 -0.40
CA ALA A 540 -37.44 12.82 0.96
C ALA A 540 -36.76 11.48 1.23
N SER A 541 -37.19 10.43 0.58
CA SER A 541 -36.58 9.09 0.64
C SER A 541 -37.02 8.23 -0.54
N GLN A 542 -36.21 7.24 -0.86
CA GLN A 542 -36.52 6.20 -1.87
C GLN A 542 -36.39 4.81 -1.23
N THR A 543 -37.18 3.86 -1.70
CA THR A 543 -37.14 2.48 -1.21
C THR A 543 -36.70 1.54 -2.32
N CYS A 544 -35.76 0.63 -2.00
CA CYS A 544 -35.18 -0.31 -2.91
C CYS A 544 -35.14 -1.71 -2.29
N GLY A 545 -35.41 -2.73 -3.07
CA GLY A 545 -35.22 -4.14 -2.69
C GLY A 545 -33.79 -4.56 -3.00
N LEU A 546 -33.06 -5.03 -1.98
CA LEU A 546 -31.77 -5.67 -2.15
C LEU A 546 -31.94 -7.19 -2.13
N PRO A 547 -31.50 -7.92 -3.16
CA PRO A 547 -31.47 -9.38 -3.13
C PRO A 547 -30.49 -9.89 -2.07
N ASP A 548 -30.66 -11.14 -1.68
CA ASP A 548 -29.68 -11.84 -0.85
C ASP A 548 -28.32 -12.02 -1.57
N TYR A 549 -27.28 -12.20 -0.79
CA TYR A 549 -25.93 -12.47 -1.33
C TYR A 549 -25.91 -13.81 -2.09
N ALA A 550 -26.66 -14.82 -1.61
CA ALA A 550 -26.75 -16.15 -2.23
C ALA A 550 -27.58 -16.19 -3.51
N GLY A 551 -28.49 -15.23 -3.75
CA GLY A 551 -29.34 -15.18 -4.95
C GLY A 551 -28.62 -15.04 -6.29
N ASN A 552 -27.31 -14.82 -6.28
CA ASN A 552 -26.48 -14.79 -7.47
C ASN A 552 -25.71 -16.10 -7.73
N PHE A 553 -25.76 -17.05 -6.79
CA PHE A 553 -25.15 -18.36 -6.92
C PHE A 553 -26.26 -19.40 -6.83
N GLY A 554 -26.86 -19.71 -8.00
CA GLY A 554 -27.90 -20.76 -8.11
C GLY A 554 -27.43 -22.02 -7.40
N GLY A 555 -28.34 -22.65 -6.60
CA GLY A 555 -28.10 -23.91 -5.90
C GLY A 555 -27.56 -24.98 -6.83
N GLU A 556 -26.90 -25.97 -6.24
CA GLU A 556 -26.41 -27.21 -6.82
C GLU A 556 -26.61 -27.36 -8.36
N GLY A 557 -25.70 -26.78 -9.15
CA GLY A 557 -25.77 -26.74 -10.61
C GLY A 557 -25.01 -25.53 -11.08
N GLU A 558 -24.23 -25.73 -12.15
CA GLU A 558 -23.39 -24.75 -12.81
C GLU A 558 -23.92 -23.31 -12.76
N PRO A 559 -23.05 -22.29 -12.59
CA PRO A 559 -23.48 -20.89 -12.61
C PRO A 559 -24.27 -20.65 -13.90
N GLN A 560 -25.57 -20.39 -13.78
CA GLN A 560 -26.39 -19.98 -14.91
C GLN A 560 -25.89 -18.62 -15.36
N GLY A 561 -24.96 -18.64 -16.31
CA GLY A 561 -24.41 -17.46 -16.93
C GLY A 561 -25.52 -16.64 -17.59
N ILE A 562 -25.54 -15.37 -17.32
CA ILE A 562 -26.08 -14.40 -18.28
C ILE A 562 -25.34 -14.68 -19.59
N PRO A 563 -26.00 -14.87 -20.75
CA PRO A 563 -25.33 -15.09 -22.00
C PRO A 563 -24.33 -13.95 -22.25
N GLY A 564 -23.02 -14.26 -22.18
CA GLY A 564 -21.93 -13.30 -22.34
C GLY A 564 -21.39 -12.65 -21.06
N GLY A 565 -21.94 -12.92 -19.87
CA GLY A 565 -21.48 -12.38 -18.59
C GLY A 565 -20.74 -13.43 -17.77
N ARG A 566 -19.45 -13.23 -17.51
CA ARG A 566 -18.68 -14.00 -16.53
C ARG A 566 -19.22 -13.71 -15.14
N ALA A 567 -19.62 -14.74 -14.39
CA ALA A 567 -19.80 -14.60 -12.95
C ALA A 567 -18.45 -14.27 -12.33
N VAL A 568 -18.27 -13.04 -11.86
CA VAL A 568 -17.08 -12.64 -11.10
C VAL A 568 -17.36 -12.95 -9.64
N PRO A 569 -16.66 -13.90 -9.01
CA PRO A 569 -16.75 -14.14 -7.56
C PRO A 569 -16.44 -12.84 -6.81
N GLY A 570 -17.20 -12.55 -5.76
CA GLY A 570 -17.03 -11.32 -4.99
C GLY A 570 -18.01 -10.18 -5.32
N ASN A 571 -18.82 -10.29 -6.35
CA ASN A 571 -19.86 -9.30 -6.65
C ASN A 571 -21.09 -9.50 -5.76
N SER A 572 -21.09 -8.85 -4.60
CA SER A 572 -22.33 -8.63 -3.85
C SER A 572 -23.35 -7.93 -4.74
N PRO A 573 -24.66 -8.28 -4.64
CA PRO A 573 -25.69 -7.58 -5.39
C PRO A 573 -25.65 -6.08 -5.13
N ILE A 574 -25.58 -5.31 -6.21
CA ILE A 574 -25.57 -3.84 -6.17
C ILE A 574 -26.91 -3.33 -6.69
N ARG A 575 -27.46 -2.37 -6.00
CA ARG A 575 -28.60 -1.55 -6.43
C ARG A 575 -28.25 -0.09 -6.25
N ALA A 576 -28.76 0.76 -7.10
CA ALA A 576 -28.61 2.20 -6.97
C ALA A 576 -29.98 2.87 -6.85
N VAL A 577 -30.01 3.92 -6.07
CA VAL A 577 -31.10 4.90 -6.04
C VAL A 577 -30.55 6.25 -6.42
N GLU A 578 -31.33 7.05 -7.12
CA GLU A 578 -30.92 8.35 -7.65
C GLU A 578 -31.84 9.44 -7.12
N PHE A 579 -31.25 10.54 -6.64
CA PHE A 579 -31.95 11.72 -6.20
C PHE A 579 -31.56 12.91 -7.10
N HIS A 580 -32.55 13.65 -7.58
CA HIS A 580 -32.27 14.94 -8.20
C HIS A 580 -32.16 15.99 -7.09
N VAL A 581 -30.94 16.50 -6.91
CA VAL A 581 -30.64 17.51 -5.90
C VAL A 581 -30.41 18.84 -6.59
N SER A 582 -31.20 19.83 -6.25
CA SER A 582 -31.12 21.16 -6.84
C SER A 582 -31.08 22.24 -5.78
N GLY A 583 -30.55 23.41 -6.18
CA GLY A 583 -30.49 24.57 -5.29
C GLY A 583 -29.32 25.47 -5.57
N ARG A 584 -28.89 26.22 -4.57
CA ARG A 584 -27.79 27.18 -4.64
C ARG A 584 -26.95 27.11 -3.37
N LEU A 585 -25.63 27.08 -3.53
CA LEU A 585 -24.66 27.09 -2.43
C LEU A 585 -23.74 28.33 -2.54
N SER A 586 -23.32 28.85 -1.40
CA SER A 586 -22.23 29.83 -1.35
C SER A 586 -20.91 29.15 -1.71
N ALA A 587 -19.92 29.92 -2.13
CA ALA A 587 -18.56 29.41 -2.34
C ALA A 587 -18.02 28.71 -1.08
N GLY A 588 -17.35 27.57 -1.25
CA GLY A 588 -16.79 26.78 -0.17
C GLY A 588 -17.18 25.30 -0.24
N ARG A 589 -16.90 24.59 0.84
CA ARG A 589 -17.15 23.13 0.96
C ARG A 589 -18.48 22.87 1.69
N HIS A 590 -19.28 21.98 1.14
CA HIS A 590 -20.56 21.54 1.70
C HIS A 590 -20.64 20.02 1.63
N VAL A 591 -21.41 19.39 2.50
CA VAL A 591 -21.50 17.93 2.58
C VAL A 591 -22.94 17.46 2.41
N ILE A 592 -23.13 16.49 1.53
CA ILE A 592 -24.32 15.64 1.45
C ILE A 592 -23.99 14.31 2.10
N SER A 593 -24.88 13.78 2.95
CA SER A 593 -24.73 12.46 3.55
C SER A 593 -25.89 11.55 3.18
N ALA A 594 -25.61 10.31 2.76
CA ALA A 594 -26.62 9.31 2.50
C ALA A 594 -26.78 8.38 3.72
N VAL A 595 -28.03 8.06 4.03
CA VAL A 595 -28.39 7.14 5.11
C VAL A 595 -29.34 6.10 4.53
N ALA A 596 -29.02 4.82 4.71
CA ALA A 596 -29.89 3.72 4.40
C ALA A 596 -30.45 3.11 5.70
N GLU A 597 -31.71 2.75 5.72
CA GLU A 597 -32.38 2.10 6.85
C GLU A 597 -32.98 0.77 6.39
N SER A 598 -32.66 -0.29 7.12
CA SER A 598 -33.25 -1.62 6.89
C SER A 598 -33.39 -2.35 8.22
N GLU A 599 -34.52 -2.97 8.45
CA GLU A 599 -34.82 -3.77 9.66
C GLU A 599 -34.50 -3.05 10.98
N GLY A 600 -34.77 -1.74 11.03
CA GLY A 600 -34.56 -0.90 12.22
C GLY A 600 -33.11 -0.46 12.43
N ARG A 601 -32.16 -0.87 11.57
CA ARG A 601 -30.75 -0.44 11.60
C ARG A 601 -30.47 0.66 10.57
N LYS A 602 -29.54 1.58 10.90
CA LYS A 602 -29.06 2.62 10.00
C LYS A 602 -27.67 2.27 9.51
N TYR A 603 -27.47 2.45 8.22
CA TYR A 603 -26.20 2.24 7.51
C TYR A 603 -25.79 3.56 6.87
N THR A 604 -24.62 4.04 7.20
CA THR A 604 -24.06 5.33 6.73
C THR A 604 -22.70 5.17 6.10
N ARG A 605 -22.21 3.93 6.01
CA ARG A 605 -20.87 3.60 5.51
C ARG A 605 -20.94 2.47 4.49
N GLY A 606 -20.03 2.54 3.55
CA GLY A 606 -19.74 1.44 2.64
C GLY A 606 -18.25 1.32 2.44
N TYR A 607 -17.83 0.52 1.47
CA TYR A 607 -16.43 0.33 1.17
C TYR A 607 -16.14 0.46 -0.32
N ALA A 608 -14.99 1.03 -0.65
CA ALA A 608 -14.36 0.88 -1.93
C ALA A 608 -13.53 -0.40 -1.94
N LEU A 609 -13.62 -1.19 -3.00
CA LEU A 609 -12.82 -2.39 -3.20
C LEU A 609 -11.56 -2.02 -3.98
N VAL A 610 -10.40 -2.22 -3.38
CA VAL A 610 -9.09 -2.13 -4.03
C VAL A 610 -8.67 -3.54 -4.40
N GLU A 611 -8.67 -3.85 -5.70
CA GLU A 611 -8.42 -5.19 -6.21
C GLU A 611 -7.51 -5.16 -7.42
N TYR A 612 -6.39 -5.88 -7.32
CA TYR A 612 -5.45 -6.15 -8.41
C TYR A 612 -5.05 -7.62 -8.38
N ASP A 613 -4.71 -8.17 -9.52
CA ASP A 613 -4.39 -9.61 -9.66
C ASP A 613 -3.22 -10.11 -8.80
N HIS A 614 -2.39 -9.20 -8.30
CA HIS A 614 -1.17 -9.54 -7.56
C HIS A 614 -1.26 -9.30 -6.06
N ILE A 615 -2.35 -8.70 -5.57
CA ILE A 615 -2.58 -8.42 -4.15
C ILE A 615 -3.88 -9.08 -3.65
N ARG A 616 -4.01 -9.20 -2.33
CA ARG A 616 -5.28 -9.59 -1.71
C ARG A 616 -6.26 -8.41 -1.79
N PRO A 617 -7.55 -8.64 -2.10
CA PRO A 617 -8.54 -7.57 -2.13
C PRO A 617 -8.63 -6.84 -0.79
N GLN A 618 -8.63 -5.51 -0.83
CA GLN A 618 -8.75 -4.65 0.34
C GLN A 618 -10.04 -3.84 0.30
N ARG A 619 -10.69 -3.69 1.45
CA ARG A 619 -11.96 -2.96 1.59
C ARG A 619 -11.74 -1.72 2.43
N LEU A 620 -11.79 -0.55 1.80
CA LEU A 620 -11.59 0.73 2.45
C LEU A 620 -12.95 1.33 2.79
N PHE A 621 -13.31 1.28 4.07
CA PHE A 621 -14.59 1.82 4.54
C PHE A 621 -14.56 3.34 4.58
N ARG A 622 -15.62 3.93 4.05
CA ARG A 622 -15.85 5.39 4.07
C ARG A 622 -17.30 5.68 4.41
N ASP A 623 -17.51 6.84 5.00
CA ASP A 623 -18.86 7.36 5.17
C ASP A 623 -19.47 7.66 3.79
N ALA A 624 -20.75 7.43 3.62
CA ALA A 624 -21.48 7.67 2.37
C ALA A 624 -21.77 9.18 2.23
N THR A 625 -20.69 9.95 2.02
CA THR A 625 -20.74 11.42 1.94
C THR A 625 -20.19 11.91 0.61
N ILE A 626 -20.80 12.95 0.09
CA ILE A 626 -20.30 13.74 -1.04
C ILE A 626 -19.87 15.10 -0.51
N GLU A 627 -18.61 15.46 -0.72
CA GLU A 627 -18.16 16.82 -0.51
C GLU A 627 -18.38 17.64 -1.78
N LEU A 628 -19.21 18.64 -1.70
CA LEU A 628 -19.46 19.58 -2.77
C LEU A 628 -18.47 20.76 -2.66
N SER A 629 -17.57 20.89 -3.61
CA SER A 629 -16.72 22.07 -3.76
C SER A 629 -17.46 23.10 -4.63
N ALA A 630 -18.11 24.07 -3.98
CA ALA A 630 -18.84 25.14 -4.66
C ALA A 630 -17.86 26.23 -5.10
N VAL A 631 -17.63 26.35 -6.41
CA VAL A 631 -16.60 27.22 -6.99
C VAL A 631 -17.17 28.15 -8.05
N ASP A 632 -16.62 29.36 -8.12
CA ASP A 632 -16.90 30.28 -9.22
C ASP A 632 -15.86 30.10 -10.32
N VAL A 633 -16.19 29.22 -11.26
CA VAL A 633 -15.37 28.93 -12.45
C VAL A 633 -16.11 29.28 -13.69
N GLN A 634 -15.45 30.03 -14.56
CA GLN A 634 -15.92 30.33 -15.91
C GLN A 634 -15.23 29.40 -16.89
N ILE A 635 -16.02 28.77 -17.76
CA ILE A 635 -15.55 27.90 -18.85
C ILE A 635 -15.86 28.54 -20.20
N ALA A 636 -14.91 28.53 -21.12
CA ALA A 636 -15.13 29.05 -22.46
C ALA A 636 -16.18 28.24 -23.23
N SER A 637 -17.15 28.90 -23.84
CA SER A 637 -18.37 28.28 -24.38
C SER A 637 -18.16 27.37 -25.59
N ASN A 638 -17.06 27.51 -26.31
CA ASN A 638 -16.72 26.73 -27.51
C ASN A 638 -15.66 25.65 -27.25
N LEU A 639 -15.31 25.41 -25.99
CA LEU A 639 -14.30 24.45 -25.63
C LEU A 639 -14.75 23.02 -25.95
N ARG A 640 -13.90 22.24 -26.64
CA ARG A 640 -14.01 20.81 -26.91
C ARG A 640 -12.65 20.18 -26.70
N VAL A 641 -12.55 19.30 -25.71
CA VAL A 641 -11.29 18.77 -25.24
C VAL A 641 -11.12 17.30 -25.65
N ALA A 642 -9.99 16.96 -26.27
CA ALA A 642 -9.51 15.57 -26.31
C ALA A 642 -8.53 15.37 -25.15
N TYR A 643 -8.79 14.40 -24.30
CA TYR A 643 -7.97 14.10 -23.13
C TYR A 643 -7.23 12.77 -23.32
N ILE A 644 -5.91 12.81 -23.23
CA ILE A 644 -5.04 11.65 -23.31
C ILE A 644 -4.60 11.30 -21.88
N PRO A 645 -5.07 10.19 -21.28
CA PRO A 645 -4.78 9.86 -19.88
C PRO A 645 -3.29 9.67 -19.59
N GLY A 646 -2.88 10.05 -18.39
CA GLY A 646 -1.55 9.85 -17.85
C GLY A 646 -1.50 8.80 -16.74
N VAL A 647 -0.48 8.89 -15.89
CA VAL A 647 -0.23 7.98 -14.78
C VAL A 647 -0.94 8.47 -13.52
N GLY A 648 -1.72 7.59 -12.87
CA GLY A 648 -2.47 7.96 -11.65
C GLY A 648 -3.43 9.12 -11.88
N ASP A 649 -4.07 9.16 -13.03
CA ASP A 649 -4.73 10.33 -13.58
C ASP A 649 -6.24 10.31 -13.30
N ASN A 650 -6.65 11.14 -12.36
CA ASN A 650 -8.06 11.38 -11.99
C ASN A 650 -8.55 12.79 -12.44
N VAL A 651 -7.88 13.43 -13.39
CA VAL A 651 -8.22 14.80 -13.85
C VAL A 651 -9.48 14.82 -14.73
N ALA A 652 -9.59 13.88 -15.66
CA ALA A 652 -10.69 13.88 -16.62
C ALA A 652 -12.10 13.92 -15.99
N PRO A 653 -12.43 13.07 -14.99
CA PRO A 653 -13.72 13.15 -14.30
C PRO A 653 -13.99 14.51 -13.64
N MET A 654 -12.95 15.19 -13.16
CA MET A 654 -13.10 16.52 -12.55
C MET A 654 -13.41 17.57 -13.59
N LEU A 655 -12.83 17.47 -14.78
CA LEU A 655 -13.16 18.36 -15.91
C LEU A 655 -14.61 18.19 -16.35
N GLU A 656 -15.11 16.95 -16.40
CA GLU A 656 -16.53 16.70 -16.72
C GLU A 656 -17.48 17.32 -15.69
N GLN A 657 -17.15 17.24 -14.40
CA GLN A 657 -17.94 17.88 -13.33
C GLN A 657 -17.98 19.42 -13.47
N LEU A 658 -16.90 20.01 -13.95
CA LEU A 658 -16.84 21.44 -14.25
C LEU A 658 -17.66 21.83 -15.50
N GLY A 659 -18.25 20.84 -16.20
CA GLY A 659 -19.03 21.05 -17.41
C GLY A 659 -18.19 21.24 -18.69
N ILE A 660 -16.94 20.75 -18.69
CA ILE A 660 -16.06 20.80 -19.85
C ILE A 660 -16.37 19.60 -20.75
N PRO A 661 -16.82 19.80 -22.00
CA PRO A 661 -17.02 18.73 -22.95
C PRO A 661 -15.69 18.06 -23.31
N LEU A 662 -15.54 16.80 -22.95
CA LEU A 662 -14.30 16.10 -23.15
C LEU A 662 -14.51 14.70 -23.78
N THR A 663 -13.49 14.23 -24.52
CA THR A 663 -13.43 12.88 -25.09
C THR A 663 -12.09 12.25 -24.70
N ILE A 664 -12.14 11.10 -24.06
CA ILE A 664 -10.92 10.32 -23.74
C ILE A 664 -10.37 9.72 -25.04
N VAL A 665 -9.09 9.94 -25.28
CA VAL A 665 -8.34 9.37 -26.42
C VAL A 665 -7.22 8.49 -25.86
N GLU A 666 -7.40 7.18 -25.99
CA GLU A 666 -6.37 6.23 -25.60
C GLU A 666 -5.07 6.47 -26.39
N PRO A 667 -3.89 6.48 -25.76
CA PRO A 667 -2.61 6.70 -26.41
C PRO A 667 -2.38 5.81 -27.64
N ALA A 668 -2.76 4.53 -27.58
CA ALA A 668 -2.63 3.58 -28.68
C ALA A 668 -3.51 3.90 -29.91
N LYS A 669 -4.61 4.64 -29.71
CA LYS A 669 -5.54 5.04 -30.77
C LYS A 669 -5.22 6.42 -31.34
N LEU A 670 -4.35 7.20 -30.71
CA LEU A 670 -4.07 8.60 -31.05
C LEU A 670 -3.62 8.77 -32.51
N ALA A 671 -2.78 7.88 -33.03
CA ALA A 671 -2.30 7.94 -34.40
C ALA A 671 -3.44 7.95 -35.44
N ALA A 672 -4.52 7.17 -35.20
CA ALA A 672 -5.68 7.02 -36.06
C ALA A 672 -6.82 8.02 -35.76
N THR A 673 -6.81 8.71 -34.61
CA THR A 673 -7.89 9.60 -34.18
C THR A 673 -7.83 10.92 -34.96
N ASP A 674 -8.96 11.37 -35.53
CA ASP A 674 -9.08 12.73 -36.12
C ASP A 674 -9.24 13.75 -34.98
N LEU A 675 -8.29 14.66 -34.86
CA LEU A 675 -8.28 15.73 -33.84
C LEU A 675 -8.95 17.03 -34.31
N SER A 676 -9.38 17.14 -35.57
CA SER A 676 -9.90 18.40 -36.14
C SER A 676 -11.17 18.92 -35.46
N ALA A 677 -11.93 18.04 -34.80
CA ALA A 677 -13.15 18.44 -34.10
C ALA A 677 -12.90 19.12 -32.74
N PHE A 678 -11.67 19.03 -32.22
CA PHE A 678 -11.33 19.55 -30.89
C PHE A 678 -10.69 20.94 -30.97
N THR A 679 -10.94 21.74 -29.94
CA THR A 679 -10.27 23.04 -29.79
C THR A 679 -8.97 22.90 -29.01
N THR A 680 -8.94 21.91 -28.11
CA THR A 680 -7.84 21.69 -27.18
C THR A 680 -7.56 20.19 -27.02
N VAL A 681 -6.29 19.84 -27.03
CA VAL A 681 -5.82 18.51 -26.61
C VAL A 681 -5.07 18.64 -25.30
N VAL A 682 -5.37 17.75 -24.34
CA VAL A 682 -4.67 17.64 -23.05
C VAL A 682 -3.94 16.32 -22.99
N VAL A 683 -2.67 16.38 -22.62
CA VAL A 683 -1.86 15.21 -22.25
C VAL A 683 -1.77 15.17 -20.74
N GLY A 684 -2.19 14.07 -20.14
CA GLY A 684 -2.19 13.83 -18.69
C GLY A 684 -0.78 13.72 -18.09
N PRO A 685 -0.67 13.72 -16.75
CA PRO A 685 0.63 13.70 -16.07
C PRO A 685 1.42 12.43 -16.39
N ARG A 686 2.71 12.58 -16.68
CA ARG A 686 3.65 11.47 -16.99
C ARG A 686 3.18 10.53 -18.12
N ALA A 687 2.28 10.97 -19.00
CA ALA A 687 1.75 10.13 -20.07
C ALA A 687 2.84 9.66 -21.05
N TYR A 688 3.82 10.50 -21.35
CA TYR A 688 4.92 10.17 -22.26
C TYR A 688 5.85 9.11 -21.69
N GLU A 689 6.09 9.10 -20.38
CA GLU A 689 6.89 8.08 -19.72
C GLU A 689 6.26 6.69 -19.82
N SER A 690 4.92 6.61 -19.72
CA SER A 690 4.19 5.35 -19.67
C SER A 690 3.79 4.80 -21.05
N SER A 691 3.82 5.63 -22.11
CA SER A 691 3.29 5.25 -23.43
C SER A 691 4.24 5.53 -24.60
N PRO A 692 4.96 4.50 -25.09
CA PRO A 692 5.74 4.61 -26.33
C PRO A 692 4.87 5.01 -27.55
N ALA A 693 3.59 4.63 -27.57
CA ALA A 693 2.66 5.00 -28.63
C ALA A 693 2.41 6.50 -28.66
N LEU A 694 2.28 7.12 -27.48
CA LEU A 694 2.14 8.58 -27.34
C LEU A 694 3.41 9.30 -27.81
N VAL A 695 4.59 8.81 -27.40
CA VAL A 695 5.88 9.36 -27.87
C VAL A 695 5.95 9.36 -29.38
N ALA A 696 5.61 8.23 -30.01
CA ALA A 696 5.59 8.10 -31.48
C ALA A 696 4.58 9.04 -32.15
N ALA A 697 3.46 9.33 -31.51
CA ALA A 697 2.41 10.20 -32.02
C ALA A 697 2.61 11.70 -31.68
N ASN A 698 3.64 12.07 -30.91
CA ASN A 698 3.89 13.44 -30.49
C ASN A 698 3.99 14.47 -31.66
N PRO A 699 4.62 14.14 -32.82
CA PRO A 699 4.63 15.05 -33.98
C PRO A 699 3.23 15.45 -34.45
N LYS A 700 2.23 14.55 -34.36
CA LYS A 700 0.83 14.84 -34.69
C LYS A 700 0.21 15.85 -33.71
N LEU A 701 0.54 15.76 -32.42
CA LEU A 701 0.08 16.70 -31.39
C LEU A 701 0.69 18.10 -31.60
N LEU A 702 1.99 18.16 -31.87
CA LEU A 702 2.63 19.45 -32.21
C LEU A 702 2.07 20.05 -33.47
N GLU A 703 1.74 19.26 -34.50
CA GLU A 703 1.10 19.71 -35.73
C GLU A 703 -0.34 20.22 -35.49
N PHE A 704 -1.09 19.55 -34.58
CA PHE A 704 -2.41 20.04 -34.15
C PHE A 704 -2.32 21.47 -33.61
N ALA A 705 -1.36 21.74 -32.72
CA ALA A 705 -1.14 23.09 -32.22
C ALA A 705 -0.74 24.05 -33.34
N ARG A 706 0.17 23.68 -34.29
CA ARG A 706 0.58 24.53 -35.43
C ARG A 706 -0.59 24.96 -36.28
N ARG A 707 -1.66 24.17 -36.36
CA ARG A 707 -2.86 24.47 -37.16
C ARG A 707 -3.81 25.51 -36.55
N GLY A 708 -3.56 25.94 -35.31
CA GLY A 708 -4.33 26.97 -34.64
C GLY A 708 -5.14 26.49 -33.43
N HIS A 709 -4.72 25.39 -32.80
CA HIS A 709 -5.37 24.80 -31.64
C HIS A 709 -4.50 24.91 -30.40
N THR A 710 -5.06 24.59 -29.23
CA THR A 710 -4.30 24.54 -27.96
C THR A 710 -3.86 23.12 -27.66
N LEU A 711 -2.57 22.91 -27.37
CA LEU A 711 -2.03 21.68 -26.81
C LEU A 711 -1.55 21.97 -25.40
N VAL A 712 -2.19 21.35 -24.40
CA VAL A 712 -1.80 21.42 -22.99
C VAL A 712 -1.14 20.12 -22.58
N VAL A 713 0.11 20.19 -22.13
CA VAL A 713 0.86 19.03 -21.64
C VAL A 713 1.11 19.22 -20.14
N GLN A 714 0.60 18.30 -19.34
CA GLN A 714 0.92 18.24 -17.91
C GLN A 714 2.31 17.65 -17.74
N TYR A 715 2.91 17.85 -16.56
CA TYR A 715 4.29 17.50 -16.32
C TYR A 715 4.66 16.04 -16.72
N GLY A 716 5.87 15.91 -17.26
CA GLY A 716 6.60 14.66 -17.36
C GLY A 716 7.88 14.77 -16.55
N GLN A 717 8.72 13.75 -16.62
CA GLN A 717 10.01 13.74 -15.95
C GLN A 717 11.12 14.19 -16.92
N PHE A 718 12.28 13.52 -16.84
CA PHE A 718 13.48 13.90 -17.61
C PHE A 718 13.32 13.69 -19.12
N GLU A 719 12.39 12.81 -19.54
CA GLU A 719 12.10 12.56 -20.96
C GLU A 719 11.62 13.81 -21.68
N MET A 720 11.00 14.75 -20.97
CA MET A 720 10.52 16.00 -21.57
C MET A 720 11.64 16.89 -22.12
N ALA A 721 12.87 16.76 -21.61
CA ALA A 721 14.03 17.45 -22.13
C ALA A 721 14.64 16.77 -23.37
N ASN A 722 14.14 15.61 -23.81
CA ASN A 722 14.62 14.92 -24.99
C ASN A 722 14.22 15.67 -26.28
N PRO A 723 15.09 15.67 -27.31
CA PRO A 723 14.76 16.32 -28.58
C PRO A 723 13.43 15.84 -29.19
N GLY A 724 12.59 16.77 -29.63
CA GLY A 724 11.32 16.48 -30.26
C GLY A 724 10.13 16.24 -29.31
N MET A 725 10.35 16.20 -28.01
CA MET A 725 9.27 16.09 -27.02
C MET A 725 8.54 17.42 -26.83
N MET A 726 9.31 18.51 -26.71
CA MET A 726 8.81 19.88 -26.59
C MET A 726 9.02 20.64 -27.91
N PRO A 727 8.21 21.68 -28.22
CA PRO A 727 8.42 22.47 -29.43
C PRO A 727 9.74 23.26 -29.43
N TYR A 728 10.21 23.68 -28.26
CA TYR A 728 11.46 24.38 -28.03
C TYR A 728 12.22 23.77 -26.86
N PRO A 729 13.56 23.88 -26.78
CA PRO A 729 14.36 23.22 -25.74
C PRO A 729 14.03 23.68 -24.32
N ILE A 730 14.10 22.73 -23.39
CA ILE A 730 14.12 22.96 -21.94
C ILE A 730 15.23 22.15 -21.30
N THR A 731 15.62 22.49 -20.06
CA THR A 731 16.49 21.64 -19.25
C THR A 731 15.81 21.28 -17.95
N ILE A 732 15.84 20.00 -17.60
CA ILE A 732 15.40 19.48 -16.29
C ILE A 732 16.64 18.87 -15.62
N VAL A 733 16.98 19.36 -14.44
CA VAL A 733 18.18 18.92 -13.70
C VAL A 733 17.89 17.65 -12.90
N ARG A 734 18.92 16.99 -12.40
CA ARG A 734 18.81 15.85 -11.48
C ARG A 734 19.45 16.17 -10.13
N PRO A 735 18.69 16.07 -9.01
CA PRO A 735 17.27 15.79 -8.91
C PRO A 735 16.41 16.85 -9.60
N GLY A 736 15.17 16.49 -9.98
CA GLY A 736 14.23 17.43 -10.64
C GLY A 736 13.81 18.55 -9.70
N ASP A 737 13.82 19.80 -10.21
CA ASP A 737 13.32 20.94 -9.45
C ASP A 737 11.82 20.79 -9.19
N ARG A 738 11.38 21.15 -8.00
CA ARG A 738 9.98 21.13 -7.57
C ARG A 738 9.73 22.12 -6.45
N VAL A 739 8.48 22.41 -6.17
CA VAL A 739 8.05 23.18 -5.00
C VAL A 739 7.17 22.25 -4.15
N THR A 740 7.71 21.83 -3.02
CA THR A 740 7.11 20.82 -2.12
C THR A 740 6.31 21.45 -0.99
N GLU A 741 6.64 22.67 -0.58
CA GLU A 741 5.86 23.39 0.45
C GLU A 741 4.49 23.80 -0.14
N GLU A 742 3.40 23.24 0.43
CA GLU A 742 2.02 23.47 -0.03
C GLU A 742 1.60 24.95 0.04
N ASP A 743 2.19 25.70 0.96
CA ASP A 743 1.95 27.12 1.20
C ASP A 743 3.04 28.03 0.60
N ALA A 744 3.97 27.49 -0.19
CA ALA A 744 5.01 28.26 -0.86
C ALA A 744 4.41 29.46 -1.61
N VAL A 745 5.06 30.61 -1.48
CA VAL A 745 4.60 31.88 -2.07
C VAL A 745 4.69 31.82 -3.60
N VAL A 746 3.56 32.05 -4.25
CA VAL A 746 3.49 32.20 -5.71
C VAL A 746 3.57 33.68 -6.07
N ARG A 747 4.59 34.03 -6.84
CA ARG A 747 4.81 35.41 -7.33
C ARG A 747 4.36 35.49 -8.78
N VAL A 748 3.49 36.44 -9.08
CA VAL A 748 3.06 36.74 -10.45
C VAL A 748 4.12 37.61 -11.09
N THR A 749 4.74 37.13 -12.16
CA THR A 749 5.79 37.88 -12.94
C THR A 749 5.23 38.60 -14.15
N ASP A 750 4.12 38.11 -14.71
CA ASP A 750 3.37 38.78 -15.79
C ASP A 750 1.89 38.89 -15.41
N PRO A 751 1.50 39.97 -14.69
CA PRO A 751 0.11 40.19 -14.28
C PRO A 751 -0.85 40.45 -15.42
N ALA A 752 -0.34 40.82 -16.61
CA ALA A 752 -1.15 41.02 -17.80
C ALA A 752 -1.40 39.74 -18.62
N SER A 753 -0.78 38.62 -18.21
CA SER A 753 -0.91 37.35 -18.92
C SER A 753 -2.37 36.95 -19.11
N PRO A 754 -2.85 36.65 -20.32
CA PRO A 754 -4.19 36.13 -20.53
C PRO A 754 -4.44 34.82 -19.76
N ILE A 755 -3.41 34.00 -19.53
CA ILE A 755 -3.49 32.76 -18.75
C ILE A 755 -3.96 33.03 -17.32
N LEU A 756 -3.57 34.13 -16.71
CA LEU A 756 -3.97 34.53 -15.37
C LEU A 756 -5.25 35.33 -15.28
N ASN A 757 -5.79 35.80 -16.44
CA ASN A 757 -6.90 36.74 -16.43
C ASN A 757 -8.15 36.29 -17.23
N SER A 758 -8.08 35.19 -18.00
CA SER A 758 -9.22 34.80 -18.86
C SER A 758 -9.28 33.26 -19.02
N PRO A 759 -10.48 32.67 -18.88
CA PRO A 759 -11.78 33.28 -18.52
C PRO A 759 -11.88 33.61 -17.02
N ASN A 760 -10.95 33.17 -16.18
CA ASN A 760 -10.92 33.45 -14.75
C ASN A 760 -9.76 34.37 -14.39
N HIS A 761 -9.99 35.32 -13.50
CA HIS A 761 -8.88 36.08 -12.90
C HIS A 761 -8.26 35.29 -11.76
N ILE A 762 -7.00 34.85 -11.89
CA ILE A 762 -6.25 34.07 -10.91
C ILE A 762 -5.57 35.03 -9.93
N GLY A 763 -5.97 34.97 -8.68
CA GLY A 763 -5.45 35.79 -7.57
C GLY A 763 -4.74 34.98 -6.49
N PRO A 764 -4.32 35.67 -5.41
CA PRO A 764 -3.63 35.00 -4.28
C PRO A 764 -4.45 33.87 -3.64
N ASP A 765 -5.78 34.01 -3.57
CA ASP A 765 -6.66 33.02 -2.95
C ASP A 765 -6.74 31.70 -3.74
N ASP A 766 -6.44 31.70 -5.04
CA ASP A 766 -6.42 30.49 -5.87
C ASP A 766 -5.27 29.52 -5.48
N TRP A 767 -4.33 29.97 -4.69
CA TRP A 767 -3.21 29.17 -4.19
C TRP A 767 -3.45 28.62 -2.79
N ASN A 768 -4.57 28.92 -2.16
CA ASN A 768 -4.92 28.43 -0.83
C ASN A 768 -5.45 27.00 -0.88
N GLY A 769 -5.13 26.21 0.15
CA GLY A 769 -5.63 24.83 0.31
C GLY A 769 -5.10 23.84 -0.71
N TRP A 770 -4.00 24.13 -1.36
CA TRP A 770 -3.27 23.14 -2.17
C TRP A 770 -2.80 22.00 -1.30
N VAL A 771 -2.71 20.81 -1.86
CA VAL A 771 -2.34 19.59 -1.16
C VAL A 771 -1.05 19.02 -1.72
N GLN A 772 -0.20 18.54 -0.84
CA GLN A 772 0.99 17.76 -1.09
C GLN A 772 2.17 18.55 -1.72
N GLU A 773 1.96 19.26 -2.83
CA GLU A 773 3.01 20.01 -3.55
C GLU A 773 2.42 20.98 -4.55
N ARG A 774 3.19 22.02 -4.90
CA ARG A 774 2.82 22.99 -5.95
C ARG A 774 3.18 22.47 -7.33
N THR A 775 4.43 22.01 -7.49
CA THR A 775 5.01 21.67 -8.81
C THR A 775 5.95 20.47 -8.72
N LEU A 776 6.13 19.80 -9.88
CA LEU A 776 7.04 18.66 -10.04
C LEU A 776 7.89 18.84 -11.31
N TYR A 777 9.17 18.46 -11.24
CA TYR A 777 10.09 18.43 -12.39
C TYR A 777 10.10 19.73 -13.22
N MET A 778 10.19 20.86 -12.53
CA MET A 778 10.23 22.17 -13.20
C MET A 778 11.45 22.28 -14.10
N PRO A 779 11.30 22.84 -15.30
CA PRO A 779 12.45 23.24 -16.10
C PRO A 779 13.32 24.24 -15.34
N ARG A 780 14.65 23.95 -15.28
CA ARG A 780 15.65 24.88 -14.73
C ARG A 780 15.90 26.06 -15.69
N THR A 781 15.90 25.75 -16.98
CA THR A 781 15.98 26.75 -18.05
C THR A 781 15.04 26.36 -19.18
N HIS A 782 14.62 27.38 -19.94
CA HIS A 782 13.74 27.22 -21.09
C HIS A 782 14.17 28.19 -22.21
N ASP A 783 13.79 27.86 -23.44
CA ASP A 783 14.04 28.66 -24.60
C ASP A 783 13.25 30.00 -24.56
N GLU A 784 13.75 31.05 -25.21
CA GLU A 784 13.14 32.41 -25.24
C GLU A 784 11.76 32.46 -25.86
N HIS A 785 11.34 31.47 -26.64
CA HIS A 785 9.97 31.39 -27.17
C HIS A 785 8.93 31.09 -26.09
N TYR A 786 9.33 30.56 -24.93
CA TYR A 786 8.42 30.37 -23.82
C TYR A 786 8.23 31.67 -23.03
N ARG A 787 6.97 31.95 -22.73
CA ARG A 787 6.58 32.98 -21.77
C ARG A 787 6.26 32.33 -20.45
N THR A 788 6.73 32.92 -19.37
CA THR A 788 6.43 32.54 -17.99
C THR A 788 5.64 33.67 -17.33
N MET A 789 4.77 33.30 -16.37
CA MET A 789 3.93 34.26 -15.67
C MET A 789 3.93 34.10 -14.17
N LEU A 790 4.53 33.03 -13.68
CA LEU A 790 4.62 32.67 -12.26
C LEU A 790 6.08 32.39 -11.88
N SER A 791 6.44 32.71 -10.66
CA SER A 791 7.69 32.28 -10.05
C SER A 791 7.42 31.80 -8.64
N MET A 792 8.01 30.65 -8.27
CA MET A 792 7.84 30.06 -6.95
C MET A 792 9.06 29.26 -6.54
N ASN A 793 9.20 29.01 -5.24
CA ASN A 793 10.29 28.25 -4.65
C ASN A 793 9.92 27.83 -3.24
N ASP A 794 10.52 26.76 -2.74
CA ASP A 794 10.49 26.45 -1.31
C ASP A 794 11.37 27.41 -0.50
N SER A 795 11.14 27.46 0.80
CA SER A 795 11.86 28.33 1.71
C SER A 795 13.38 28.15 1.60
N GLY A 796 14.10 29.25 1.38
CA GLY A 796 15.57 29.25 1.27
C GLY A 796 16.12 28.86 -0.10
N GLU A 797 15.29 28.54 -1.09
CA GLU A 797 15.70 28.22 -2.45
C GLU A 797 15.63 29.43 -3.41
N ALA A 798 16.33 29.31 -4.53
CA ALA A 798 16.22 30.29 -5.60
C ALA A 798 14.88 30.18 -6.33
N PRO A 799 14.25 31.30 -6.73
CA PRO A 799 13.02 31.29 -7.51
C PRO A 799 13.18 30.55 -8.85
N ASN A 800 12.17 29.77 -9.22
CA ASN A 800 12.04 29.09 -10.50
C ASN A 800 10.72 29.52 -11.17
N ASP A 801 10.76 29.82 -12.47
CA ASP A 801 9.62 30.31 -13.25
C ASP A 801 9.03 29.27 -14.23
N GLY A 802 9.50 28.03 -14.17
CA GLY A 802 9.08 26.94 -15.05
C GLY A 802 7.74 26.26 -14.70
N ALA A 803 6.92 26.85 -13.81
CA ALA A 803 5.64 26.26 -13.40
C ALA A 803 4.61 26.17 -14.53
N ILE A 804 4.56 27.19 -15.39
CA ILE A 804 3.75 27.24 -16.61
C ILE A 804 4.60 27.85 -17.70
N LEU A 805 4.82 27.11 -18.78
CA LEU A 805 5.49 27.57 -20.00
C LEU A 805 4.47 27.68 -21.13
N VAL A 806 4.32 28.84 -21.73
CA VAL A 806 3.41 29.09 -22.86
C VAL A 806 4.19 29.56 -24.06
N ALA A 807 4.03 28.89 -25.19
CA ALA A 807 4.69 29.28 -26.43
C ALA A 807 3.71 29.32 -27.61
N PRO A 808 3.81 30.31 -28.52
CA PRO A 808 3.15 30.23 -29.79
C PRO A 808 3.75 29.12 -30.63
N LEU A 809 2.90 28.31 -31.26
CA LEU A 809 3.35 27.26 -32.16
C LEU A 809 2.55 27.28 -33.46
N GLY A 810 3.13 27.85 -34.50
CA GLY A 810 2.42 28.13 -35.76
C GLY A 810 1.29 29.12 -35.51
N LYS A 811 0.03 28.70 -35.73
CA LYS A 811 -1.17 29.52 -35.51
C LYS A 811 -1.80 29.31 -34.13
N GLY A 812 -1.39 28.34 -33.39
CA GLY A 812 -1.97 27.95 -32.08
C GLY A 812 -1.00 28.12 -30.93
N THR A 813 -1.32 27.46 -29.81
CA THR A 813 -0.64 27.65 -28.54
C THR A 813 -0.22 26.32 -27.95
N TYR A 814 1.02 26.22 -27.50
CA TYR A 814 1.54 25.12 -26.68
C TYR A 814 1.64 25.57 -25.24
N VAL A 815 1.12 24.79 -24.34
CA VAL A 815 1.20 25.00 -22.89
C VAL A 815 1.81 23.79 -22.23
N TYR A 816 2.88 23.99 -21.46
CA TYR A 816 3.44 22.98 -20.56
C TYR A 816 3.26 23.44 -19.12
N THR A 817 2.68 22.59 -18.28
CA THR A 817 2.51 22.93 -16.87
C THR A 817 3.07 21.86 -15.97
N THR A 818 3.86 22.27 -14.98
CA THR A 818 4.41 21.41 -13.93
C THR A 818 3.62 21.50 -12.62
N LEU A 819 2.53 22.29 -12.62
CA LEU A 819 1.63 22.36 -11.48
C LEU A 819 1.00 20.98 -11.18
N ALA A 820 0.93 20.62 -9.91
CA ALA A 820 0.38 19.33 -9.44
C ALA A 820 -1.17 19.27 -9.55
N LEU A 821 -1.74 19.64 -10.72
CA LEU A 821 -3.19 19.74 -10.93
C LEU A 821 -3.91 18.40 -10.76
N PHE A 822 -3.23 17.29 -11.07
CA PHE A 822 -3.75 15.93 -10.89
C PHE A 822 -4.00 15.55 -9.41
N ARG A 823 -3.43 16.32 -8.47
CA ARG A 823 -3.69 16.20 -7.02
C ARG A 823 -4.75 17.22 -6.59
N GLN A 824 -4.66 18.45 -7.09
CA GLN A 824 -5.53 19.53 -6.67
C GLN A 824 -6.99 19.34 -7.12
N LEU A 825 -7.18 18.87 -8.34
CA LEU A 825 -8.53 18.68 -8.89
C LEU A 825 -9.31 17.59 -8.16
N PRO A 826 -8.78 16.37 -7.94
CA PRO A 826 -9.48 15.36 -7.16
C PRO A 826 -9.64 15.71 -5.67
N ALA A 827 -8.81 16.64 -5.15
CA ALA A 827 -8.96 17.19 -3.79
C ALA A 827 -9.99 18.33 -3.69
N GLY A 828 -10.64 18.70 -4.80
CA GLY A 828 -11.67 19.73 -4.80
C GLY A 828 -11.12 21.16 -4.60
N VAL A 829 -9.85 21.43 -4.91
CA VAL A 829 -9.20 22.73 -4.71
C VAL A 829 -9.72 23.75 -5.73
N PRO A 830 -10.38 24.85 -5.29
CA PRO A 830 -11.02 25.81 -6.21
C PRO A 830 -10.04 26.45 -7.19
N GLY A 831 -8.86 26.86 -6.74
CA GLY A 831 -7.85 27.49 -7.59
C GLY A 831 -7.34 26.57 -8.69
N GLY A 832 -7.18 25.25 -8.38
CA GLY A 832 -6.83 24.24 -9.38
C GLY A 832 -7.84 24.19 -10.53
N ALA A 833 -9.15 24.23 -10.19
CA ALA A 833 -10.24 24.24 -11.18
C ALA A 833 -10.24 25.50 -12.06
N ARG A 834 -9.95 26.67 -11.49
CA ARG A 834 -9.88 27.94 -12.21
C ARG A 834 -8.66 28.01 -13.12
N ILE A 835 -7.51 27.54 -12.62
CA ILE A 835 -6.26 27.51 -13.39
C ILE A 835 -6.39 26.56 -14.59
N ILE A 836 -6.88 25.34 -14.41
CA ILE A 836 -7.02 24.38 -15.53
C ILE A 836 -7.99 24.93 -16.59
N ALA A 837 -9.12 25.54 -16.19
CA ALA A 837 -10.06 26.16 -17.11
C ALA A 837 -9.39 27.26 -17.99
N ASN A 838 -8.48 28.02 -17.39
CA ASN A 838 -7.70 29.02 -18.11
C ASN A 838 -6.69 28.38 -19.06
N LEU A 839 -5.96 27.35 -18.65
CA LEU A 839 -5.00 26.67 -19.53
C LEU A 839 -5.68 26.07 -20.76
N LEU A 840 -6.85 25.45 -20.56
CA LEU A 840 -7.63 24.85 -21.65
C LEU A 840 -8.16 25.86 -22.67
N SER A 841 -8.30 27.13 -22.25
CA SER A 841 -8.88 28.23 -23.05
C SER A 841 -7.82 29.13 -23.69
N ALA A 842 -6.58 28.69 -23.81
CA ALA A 842 -5.45 29.55 -24.22
C ALA A 842 -5.61 30.20 -25.61
N ASP A 843 -6.17 29.50 -26.60
CA ASP A 843 -6.36 30.02 -27.97
C ASP A 843 -7.50 31.04 -28.13
N GLN A 844 -8.52 30.96 -27.31
CA GLN A 844 -9.73 31.78 -27.44
C GLN A 844 -9.51 33.22 -27.02
N ARG A 845 -8.32 33.54 -26.54
CA ARG A 845 -7.91 34.83 -26.00
C ARG A 845 -7.38 35.79 -27.08
N SER A 846 -6.97 35.24 -28.22
CA SER A 846 -6.52 36.05 -29.38
C SER A 846 -7.67 36.60 -30.22
N ALA A 847 -8.90 36.10 -30.05
CA ALA A 847 -10.09 36.56 -30.75
C ALA A 847 -10.76 37.83 -30.14
N GLY A 848 -10.29 38.26 -28.96
CA GLY A 848 -10.83 39.38 -28.18
C GLY A 848 -9.89 40.57 -28.06
N THR A 849 -9.15 40.95 -29.11
CA THR A 849 -8.44 42.25 -29.10
C THR A 849 -9.48 43.38 -29.18
N PRO A 850 -9.58 44.28 -28.20
CA PRO A 850 -10.45 45.44 -28.33
C PRO A 850 -9.99 46.25 -29.54
N SER A 851 -10.93 46.58 -30.45
CA SER A 851 -10.69 47.55 -31.51
C SER A 851 -10.12 48.81 -30.89
N ALA A 852 -9.03 49.28 -31.45
CA ALA A 852 -8.43 50.57 -31.05
C ALA A 852 -9.50 51.69 -31.06
N PRO A 853 -9.48 52.59 -30.06
CA PRO A 853 -10.40 53.73 -30.07
C PRO A 853 -10.17 54.59 -31.34
N PRO A 854 -11.23 55.17 -31.94
CA PRO A 854 -11.07 56.01 -33.09
C PRO A 854 -10.18 57.22 -32.72
N LYS A 855 -9.18 57.43 -33.53
CA LYS A 855 -8.36 58.69 -33.44
C LYS A 855 -9.22 59.90 -33.48
N PRO A 856 -8.83 61.00 -32.74
CA PRO A 856 -9.58 62.24 -32.65
C PRO A 856 -9.75 63.00 -33.96
#